data_ebf0da0d8913b19830fd10403fdf373a
#
_entry.id   ebf0da0d8913b19830fd10403fdf373a
#
_cell.length_a   1.000
_cell.length_b   1.000
_cell.length_c   1.000
_cell.angle_alpha   90.00
_cell.angle_beta   90.00
_cell.angle_gamma   90.00
#
_symmetry.space_group_name_H-M   'P 1'
#
loop_
_entity.id
_entity.type
_entity.pdbx_description
1 polymer ?
#
loop_
_entity_poly.entity_id
_entity_poly.type
_entity_poly.pdbx_seq_one_letter_code
_entity_poly.pdbx_strand_id
1 'polypeptide(L)'
;MGDNEPERILEELRMYERYQSFQFKVSDQSLLETVRRLPVEVNGVDTEQGKEVVTHRIRGEKGERITTNGLRGGALRVLNDGIIGRNKKLFKLIKDLNISDWEWLENIQSDKDPNNKKSKESTFDDVISGRPVLSIPDKPGGFRLRYGRSFNTGHATIGINPASSAILGYPVVVGTQVKINLPGKASTISFVDTIEGPRVVLKDGTMIQINDQNQAENLKNEIDHVVYLGDILVSYGDFLENNHPLLKSGYVEEIWIQELFRQWEEHKFKFPELKNKLPKSYSDNINFDLAIEFSQKLGIPLHPKYLYYWDRLALEEIKTLKDKLTISNEKIRTTNDNSTKKLLELAGIPHKIQENTLIITDEDYKAVEFTLNLSQPETPFLDQNPKNPCEFLSILCKIPIKEKSAISVGIRVGRPEKAMMRKQKPAVESIFPINKDGGLKSDILEAIKPKPGADPNKPHTGKISITLVNSYCNNCDKYELKSKCETCNNPTEYRKLCPRCRQFREEWRCPKCKIQTQTHGNHQFNLKSELENSINQVKYRPSAPFKGVEKLGNEVKFPEPLTKGLLRNKYKLSTYRDATIRYDVTNAPLTHASSRMINTSIKKLNELGYTHDIHDKPLENEDQIFELFIQDIVIPKEAGEALIRISKFTDDLLTHVYQLDSYYNFTENNNIQQNKYELNDLLGELIVGLAPHTSVGRV
;
A
#
# COMPACT_ATOMS: atom_id res chain seq x y z
N MET A 1 39.38 30.92 6.11
CA MET A 1 38.69 30.31 4.97
C MET A 1 37.48 29.65 5.59
N GLY A 2 36.49 30.49 5.78
CA GLY A 2 35.23 30.05 6.41
C GLY A 2 34.27 29.77 5.27
N ASP A 3 33.86 28.67 5.17
CA ASP A 3 32.61 28.26 5.68
C ASP A 3 31.39 28.75 4.90
N ASN A 4 31.43 28.55 3.57
CA ASN A 4 30.21 28.63 2.77
C ASN A 4 29.78 27.23 2.37
N GLU A 5 29.38 26.44 3.39
CA GLU A 5 28.76 25.13 3.18
C GLU A 5 27.58 25.19 2.24
N PRO A 6 26.68 26.19 2.32
CA PRO A 6 25.63 26.37 1.31
C PRO A 6 26.14 26.59 -0.10
N GLU A 7 27.25 27.32 -0.25
CA GLU A 7 27.87 27.54 -1.57
C GLU A 7 28.51 26.26 -2.10
N ARG A 8 29.12 25.46 -1.26
CA ARG A 8 29.68 24.17 -1.65
C ARG A 8 28.62 23.18 -2.11
N ILE A 9 27.52 23.10 -1.39
CA ILE A 9 26.38 22.27 -1.83
C ILE A 9 25.78 22.80 -3.14
N LEU A 10 25.71 24.10 -3.30
CA LEU A 10 25.30 24.73 -4.54
C LEU A 10 26.23 24.40 -5.69
N GLU A 11 27.55 24.37 -5.44
CA GLU A 11 28.53 24.00 -6.42
C GLU A 11 28.44 22.53 -6.79
N GLU A 12 28.24 21.65 -5.82
CA GLU A 12 27.98 20.23 -6.04
C GLU A 12 26.69 20.02 -6.84
N LEU A 13 25.61 20.78 -6.57
CA LEU A 13 24.39 20.79 -7.38
C LEU A 13 24.64 21.31 -8.81
N ARG A 14 25.44 22.36 -8.98
CA ARG A 14 25.82 22.85 -10.30
C ARG A 14 26.57 21.81 -11.11
N MET A 15 27.49 21.09 -10.47
CA MET A 15 28.22 20.01 -11.09
C MET A 15 27.31 18.85 -11.46
N TYR A 16 26.34 18.54 -10.61
CA TYR A 16 25.33 17.52 -10.88
C TYR A 16 24.44 17.90 -12.08
N GLU A 17 23.94 19.12 -12.12
CA GLU A 17 23.16 19.64 -13.25
C GLU A 17 23.95 19.67 -14.54
N ARG A 18 25.24 20.03 -14.46
CA ARG A 18 26.18 19.95 -15.56
C ARG A 18 26.33 18.53 -16.09
N TYR A 19 26.38 17.55 -15.19
CA TYR A 19 26.45 16.14 -15.56
C TYR A 19 25.14 15.68 -16.22
N GLN A 20 23.98 16.09 -15.70
CA GLN A 20 22.71 15.78 -16.32
C GLN A 20 22.51 16.42 -17.68
N SER A 21 23.00 17.62 -17.88
CA SER A 21 22.91 18.37 -19.15
C SER A 21 23.98 18.05 -20.18
N PHE A 22 24.65 16.92 -20.06
CA PHE A 22 25.73 16.50 -20.97
C PHE A 22 26.85 17.52 -21.11
N GLN A 23 27.36 18.02 -19.99
CA GLN A 23 28.53 18.91 -19.90
C GLN A 23 28.27 20.42 -20.14
N PHE A 24 27.04 20.88 -20.13
CA PHE A 24 26.81 22.32 -20.08
C PHE A 24 27.06 22.86 -18.68
N LYS A 25 27.97 23.85 -18.59
CA LYS A 25 28.22 24.53 -17.34
C LYS A 25 27.03 25.39 -16.98
N VAL A 26 26.29 25.02 -15.93
CA VAL A 26 25.22 25.86 -15.40
C VAL A 26 25.89 26.98 -14.61
N SER A 27 26.07 28.11 -15.25
CA SER A 27 26.58 29.33 -14.61
C SER A 27 25.46 30.27 -14.17
N ASP A 28 24.21 29.91 -14.45
CA ASP A 28 23.05 30.76 -14.19
C ASP A 28 22.44 30.45 -12.85
N GLN A 29 22.48 31.43 -11.95
CA GLN A 29 21.92 31.35 -10.61
C GLN A 29 20.39 31.15 -10.65
N SER A 30 19.73 31.66 -11.69
CA SER A 30 18.28 31.50 -11.86
C SER A 30 17.86 30.04 -12.10
N LEU A 31 18.68 29.30 -12.84
CA LEU A 31 18.48 27.86 -13.07
C LEU A 31 18.63 27.04 -11.77
N LEU A 32 19.62 27.37 -10.95
CA LEU A 32 19.82 26.75 -9.65
C LEU A 32 18.65 27.02 -8.69
N GLU A 33 18.16 28.25 -8.68
CA GLU A 33 16.96 28.60 -7.92
C GLU A 33 15.71 27.90 -8.46
N THR A 34 15.63 27.70 -9.77
CA THR A 34 14.53 26.94 -10.39
C THR A 34 14.56 25.48 -9.97
N VAL A 35 15.74 24.84 -9.94
CA VAL A 35 15.89 23.46 -9.45
C VAL A 35 15.50 23.34 -7.99
N ARG A 36 15.84 24.34 -7.17
CA ARG A 36 15.42 24.40 -5.78
C ARG A 36 13.90 24.55 -5.59
N ARG A 37 13.24 25.26 -6.50
CA ARG A 37 11.80 25.54 -6.46
C ARG A 37 10.94 24.53 -7.18
N LEU A 38 11.53 23.52 -7.82
CA LEU A 38 10.71 22.51 -8.47
C LEU A 38 9.77 21.85 -7.48
N PRO A 39 8.47 21.83 -7.76
CA PRO A 39 7.44 21.48 -6.79
C PRO A 39 7.35 19.97 -6.60
N VAL A 40 8.17 19.45 -5.74
CA VAL A 40 8.04 18.11 -5.18
C VAL A 40 7.90 18.21 -3.67
N GLU A 41 7.57 19.37 -3.21
CA GLU A 41 7.48 19.72 -1.81
C GLU A 41 6.05 19.50 -1.34
N VAL A 42 5.92 18.83 -0.23
CA VAL A 42 4.67 18.70 0.49
C VAL A 42 4.69 19.72 1.59
N ASN A 43 3.83 20.70 1.51
CA ASN A 43 3.76 21.80 2.45
C ASN A 43 3.43 21.30 3.87
N GLY A 44 4.22 21.72 4.84
CA GLY A 44 3.99 21.50 6.26
C GLY A 44 4.19 20.07 6.75
N VAL A 45 4.45 19.14 5.88
CA VAL A 45 4.81 17.78 6.26
C VAL A 45 6.30 17.60 6.11
N ASP A 46 6.88 16.69 6.84
CA ASP A 46 8.30 16.35 6.88
C ASP A 46 8.92 16.06 5.54
N THR A 47 9.05 17.08 4.76
CA THR A 47 9.82 17.11 3.54
C THR A 47 11.05 17.96 3.77
N GLU A 48 11.62 18.46 2.74
CA GLU A 48 12.80 19.33 2.79
C GLU A 48 12.50 20.72 3.35
N GLN A 49 11.25 21.08 3.52
CA GLN A 49 10.87 22.39 4.09
C GLN A 49 10.82 22.32 5.62
N GLY A 50 11.49 23.28 6.24
CA GLY A 50 11.43 23.52 7.67
C GLY A 50 12.07 22.44 8.55
N LYS A 51 12.55 21.35 7.99
CA LYS A 51 13.34 20.35 8.69
C LYS A 51 14.72 20.23 8.13
N GLU A 52 15.63 20.09 9.03
CA GLU A 52 17.01 19.78 8.72
C GLU A 52 17.08 18.37 8.14
N VAL A 53 17.16 18.25 6.82
CA VAL A 53 17.50 17.00 6.17
C VAL A 53 19.00 16.86 6.26
N VAL A 54 19.44 15.95 7.09
CA VAL A 54 20.87 15.75 7.35
C VAL A 54 21.39 14.64 6.46
N THR A 55 22.33 14.95 5.61
CA THR A 55 23.07 13.92 4.87
C THR A 55 24.19 13.37 5.75
N HIS A 56 24.16 12.09 6.05
CA HIS A 56 25.20 11.47 6.89
C HIS A 56 26.57 11.43 6.24
N ARG A 57 26.67 11.73 4.96
CA ARG A 57 27.90 11.62 4.17
C ARG A 57 28.47 12.97 3.72
N ILE A 58 27.70 14.04 3.77
CA ILE A 58 28.16 15.38 3.51
C ILE A 58 28.44 16.04 4.85
N ARG A 59 29.71 16.31 5.12
CA ARG A 59 30.14 16.97 6.35
C ARG A 59 31.03 18.15 6.01
N GLY A 60 30.92 19.23 6.77
CA GLY A 60 31.81 20.35 6.73
C GLY A 60 33.22 19.98 7.16
N GLU A 61 34.16 20.89 6.99
CA GLU A 61 35.58 20.69 7.36
C GLU A 61 35.80 20.32 8.82
N LYS A 62 34.88 20.72 9.71
CA LYS A 62 34.88 20.39 11.15
C LYS A 62 34.11 19.10 11.47
N GLY A 63 33.64 18.34 10.48
CA GLY A 63 32.85 17.14 10.70
C GLY A 63 31.40 17.43 11.12
N GLU A 64 30.96 18.68 11.03
CA GLU A 64 29.59 19.09 11.30
C GLU A 64 28.65 18.63 10.15
N ARG A 65 27.40 18.38 10.50
CA ARG A 65 26.40 18.01 9.50
C ARG A 65 25.95 19.24 8.74
N ILE A 66 25.87 19.13 7.42
CA ILE A 66 25.42 20.21 6.56
C ILE A 66 23.89 20.27 6.57
N THR A 67 23.35 21.43 6.85
CA THR A 67 21.92 21.71 6.73
C THR A 67 21.53 21.76 5.26
N THR A 68 20.58 20.91 4.87
CA THR A 68 20.11 20.78 3.48
C THR A 68 18.69 21.26 3.29
N ASN A 69 18.22 22.12 4.22
CA ASN A 69 16.89 22.75 4.13
C ASN A 69 16.76 23.51 2.80
N GLY A 70 15.62 23.31 2.15
CA GLY A 70 15.34 23.93 0.85
C GLY A 70 15.92 23.21 -0.37
N LEU A 71 16.59 22.06 -0.18
CA LEU A 71 16.98 21.20 -1.28
C LEU A 71 15.93 20.10 -1.48
N ARG A 72 15.73 19.73 -2.72
CA ARG A 72 14.84 18.60 -3.04
C ARG A 72 15.45 17.29 -2.59
N GLY A 73 14.66 16.41 -1.95
CA GLY A 73 15.13 15.10 -1.49
C GLY A 73 15.69 14.23 -2.60
N GLY A 74 15.14 14.34 -3.81
CA GLY A 74 15.69 13.69 -4.99
C GLY A 74 17.09 14.17 -5.35
N ALA A 75 17.34 15.49 -5.33
CA ALA A 75 18.65 16.06 -5.58
C ALA A 75 19.65 15.65 -4.50
N LEU A 76 19.25 15.71 -3.23
CA LEU A 76 20.06 15.25 -2.11
C LEU A 76 20.42 13.76 -2.23
N ARG A 77 19.49 12.94 -2.67
CA ARG A 77 19.76 11.52 -2.87
C ARG A 77 20.75 11.26 -4.00
N VAL A 78 20.62 11.98 -5.09
CA VAL A 78 21.57 11.87 -6.20
C VAL A 78 22.96 12.32 -5.76
N LEU A 79 23.08 13.44 -5.05
CA LEU A 79 24.34 13.90 -4.47
C LEU A 79 24.92 12.83 -3.53
N ASN A 80 24.13 12.35 -2.60
CA ASN A 80 24.61 11.43 -1.59
C ASN A 80 25.00 10.05 -2.16
N ASP A 81 24.15 9.43 -2.96
CA ASP A 81 24.38 8.06 -3.44
C ASP A 81 25.03 8.00 -4.81
N GLY A 82 24.72 8.95 -5.68
CA GLY A 82 25.29 9.02 -7.03
C GLY A 82 26.71 9.56 -7.03
N ILE A 83 26.93 10.69 -6.38
CA ILE A 83 28.22 11.37 -6.38
C ILE A 83 29.07 10.95 -5.20
N ILE A 84 28.60 11.17 -3.97
CA ILE A 84 29.41 10.94 -2.76
C ILE A 84 29.64 9.46 -2.51
N GLY A 85 28.58 8.64 -2.58
CA GLY A 85 28.67 7.20 -2.31
C GLY A 85 29.45 6.40 -3.36
N ARG A 86 29.54 6.92 -4.58
CA ARG A 86 30.24 6.29 -5.71
C ARG A 86 31.44 7.09 -6.22
N ASN A 87 31.87 8.11 -5.48
CA ASN A 87 32.93 9.01 -5.91
C ASN A 87 34.17 8.28 -6.42
N LYS A 88 34.64 7.22 -5.76
CA LYS A 88 35.79 6.43 -6.21
C LYS A 88 35.61 5.80 -7.59
N LYS A 89 34.39 5.32 -7.91
CA LYS A 89 34.08 4.76 -9.23
C LYS A 89 33.96 5.83 -10.28
N LEU A 90 33.31 6.94 -9.94
CA LEU A 90 33.19 8.09 -10.84
C LEU A 90 34.56 8.69 -11.13
N PHE A 91 35.39 8.90 -10.12
CA PHE A 91 36.70 9.44 -10.27
C PHE A 91 37.62 8.57 -11.16
N LYS A 92 37.55 7.25 -11.02
CA LYS A 92 38.21 6.31 -11.91
C LYS A 92 37.75 6.48 -13.37
N LEU A 93 36.43 6.52 -13.60
CA LEU A 93 35.86 6.71 -14.93
C LEU A 93 36.28 8.06 -15.55
N ILE A 94 36.30 9.12 -14.76
CA ILE A 94 36.71 10.46 -15.17
C ILE A 94 38.17 10.44 -15.60
N LYS A 95 39.05 9.78 -14.85
CA LYS A 95 40.46 9.58 -15.24
C LYS A 95 40.58 8.73 -16.50
N ASP A 96 39.90 7.60 -16.57
CA ASP A 96 39.96 6.69 -17.71
C ASP A 96 39.44 7.34 -19.01
N LEU A 97 38.47 8.23 -18.89
CA LEU A 97 37.88 8.97 -20.03
C LEU A 97 38.48 10.35 -20.26
N ASN A 98 39.49 10.76 -19.46
CA ASN A 98 40.16 12.04 -19.52
C ASN A 98 39.19 13.25 -19.52
N ILE A 99 38.23 13.25 -18.58
CA ILE A 99 37.25 14.33 -18.44
C ILE A 99 37.78 15.37 -17.46
N SER A 100 37.84 16.64 -17.87
CA SER A 100 38.26 17.76 -17.04
C SER A 100 37.14 18.32 -16.18
N ASP A 101 37.48 19.13 -15.18
CA ASP A 101 36.58 19.88 -14.29
C ASP A 101 35.78 19.00 -13.25
N TRP A 102 36.29 17.81 -12.97
CA TRP A 102 35.71 16.91 -11.98
C TRP A 102 36.69 16.54 -10.84
N GLU A 103 37.79 17.27 -10.74
CA GLU A 103 38.86 17.02 -9.77
C GLU A 103 38.36 17.21 -8.33
N TRP A 104 37.32 18.00 -8.11
CA TRP A 104 36.67 18.20 -6.82
C TRP A 104 36.13 16.90 -6.17
N LEU A 105 35.83 15.88 -6.97
CA LEU A 105 35.42 14.56 -6.46
C LEU A 105 36.52 13.88 -5.63
N GLU A 106 37.79 14.25 -5.81
CA GLU A 106 38.91 13.70 -5.06
C GLU A 106 38.86 14.12 -3.59
N ASN A 107 38.28 15.28 -3.31
CA ASN A 107 38.18 15.86 -1.98
C ASN A 107 36.96 15.39 -1.20
N ILE A 108 36.04 14.67 -1.85
CA ILE A 108 34.85 14.12 -1.18
C ILE A 108 35.23 12.85 -0.43
N GLN A 109 35.32 12.96 0.90
CA GLN A 109 35.55 11.81 1.76
C GLN A 109 34.26 11.01 1.94
N SER A 110 34.28 9.74 1.56
CA SER A 110 33.22 8.82 1.93
C SER A 110 33.43 8.40 3.39
N ASP A 111 32.52 8.79 4.29
CA ASP A 111 32.52 8.34 5.68
C ASP A 111 32.35 6.81 5.73
N LYS A 112 33.44 6.11 5.64
CA LYS A 112 33.53 4.77 6.19
C LYS A 112 34.18 4.89 7.55
N ASP A 113 33.38 5.17 8.57
CA ASP A 113 33.81 4.94 9.94
C ASP A 113 33.83 3.42 10.15
N PRO A 114 35.03 2.80 10.24
CA PRO A 114 35.15 1.36 10.41
C PRO A 114 34.57 0.87 11.76
N ASN A 115 34.31 1.79 12.69
CA ASN A 115 33.85 1.47 14.04
C ASN A 115 32.33 1.61 14.20
N ASN A 116 31.61 2.15 13.26
CA ASN A 116 30.16 2.37 13.39
C ASN A 116 29.35 1.28 12.68
N LYS A 117 29.38 0.05 13.23
CA LYS A 117 28.57 -1.08 12.77
C LYS A 117 27.07 -1.00 13.15
N LYS A 118 26.61 0.10 13.76
CA LYS A 118 25.29 0.12 14.42
C LYS A 118 24.32 1.23 14.02
N SER A 119 24.58 2.08 13.05
CA SER A 119 23.53 2.98 12.58
C SER A 119 22.99 2.53 11.20
N LYS A 120 22.19 1.49 11.20
CA LYS A 120 21.33 1.12 10.07
C LYS A 120 20.07 2.00 9.97
N GLU A 121 20.00 3.05 10.71
CA GLU A 121 18.95 4.07 10.58
C GLU A 121 19.44 5.21 9.71
N SER A 122 19.67 4.93 8.46
CA SER A 122 19.84 6.04 7.53
C SER A 122 18.43 6.48 7.12
N THR A 123 17.95 7.53 7.72
CA THR A 123 16.76 8.28 7.30
C THR A 123 16.79 8.54 5.77
N PHE A 124 17.95 8.54 5.20
CA PHE A 124 18.21 8.77 3.79
C PHE A 124 18.04 7.55 2.90
N ASP A 125 18.11 6.33 3.44
CA ASP A 125 17.81 5.13 2.65
C ASP A 125 16.34 5.07 2.26
N ASP A 126 15.49 5.80 2.97
CA ASP A 126 14.07 5.91 2.69
C ASP A 126 13.71 7.11 1.81
N VAL A 127 14.50 8.16 1.77
CA VAL A 127 14.38 9.26 0.80
C VAL A 127 15.01 8.84 -0.50
N ILE A 128 14.21 8.54 -1.49
CA ILE A 128 14.71 7.88 -2.67
C ILE A 128 14.87 8.86 -3.82
N SER A 129 15.99 8.75 -4.48
CA SER A 129 16.40 9.54 -5.63
C SER A 129 15.26 9.82 -6.60
N GLY A 130 14.93 11.09 -6.79
CA GLY A 130 13.93 11.56 -7.74
C GLY A 130 12.48 11.29 -7.36
N ARG A 131 12.19 10.78 -6.15
CA ARG A 131 10.83 10.47 -5.73
C ARG A 131 10.40 11.33 -4.57
N PRO A 132 9.28 12.05 -4.70
CA PRO A 132 8.73 12.86 -3.62
C PRO A 132 8.43 12.01 -2.38
N VAL A 133 8.86 12.49 -1.22
CA VAL A 133 8.41 12.01 0.08
C VAL A 133 7.18 12.83 0.44
N LEU A 134 6.06 12.16 0.64
CA LEU A 134 4.78 12.81 0.97
C LEU A 134 4.58 12.91 2.46
N SER A 135 5.06 11.93 3.22
CA SER A 135 5.08 11.96 4.68
C SER A 135 6.19 11.06 5.22
N ILE A 136 6.74 11.43 6.38
CA ILE A 136 7.76 10.67 7.10
C ILE A 136 7.09 9.80 8.16
N PRO A 137 7.52 8.56 8.36
CA PRO A 137 6.96 7.70 9.39
C PRO A 137 7.24 8.22 10.79
N ASP A 138 6.31 7.94 11.69
CA ASP A 138 6.40 8.23 13.14
C ASP A 138 6.63 9.70 13.49
N LYS A 139 6.26 10.60 12.59
CA LYS A 139 6.31 12.05 12.80
C LYS A 139 4.91 12.65 12.78
N PRO A 140 4.68 13.73 13.54
CA PRO A 140 3.47 14.52 13.41
C PRO A 140 3.23 14.92 11.95
N GLY A 141 1.98 15.00 11.54
CA GLY A 141 1.61 15.44 10.19
C GLY A 141 1.53 14.34 9.13
N GLY A 142 1.90 13.10 9.45
CA GLY A 142 1.71 11.95 8.57
C GLY A 142 0.26 11.50 8.48
N PHE A 143 0.03 10.46 7.67
CA PHE A 143 -1.28 9.82 7.57
C PHE A 143 -1.58 8.97 8.81
N ARG A 144 -2.80 9.06 9.32
CA ARG A 144 -3.30 8.19 10.38
C ARG A 144 -3.66 6.81 9.82
N LEU A 145 -3.11 5.74 10.38
CA LEU A 145 -3.41 4.38 9.95
C LEU A 145 -4.86 4.00 10.26
N ARG A 146 -5.59 3.58 9.22
CA ARG A 146 -6.92 3.00 9.30
C ARG A 146 -6.92 1.67 8.56
N TYR A 147 -7.52 0.64 9.14
CA TYR A 147 -7.65 -0.64 8.48
C TYR A 147 -8.91 -0.70 7.65
N GLY A 148 -8.77 -1.16 6.42
CA GLY A 148 -9.86 -1.35 5.50
C GLY A 148 -9.36 -1.72 4.11
N ARG A 149 -10.26 -1.79 3.17
CA ARG A 149 -9.95 -2.14 1.78
C ARG A 149 -10.48 -1.06 0.86
N SER A 150 -9.59 -0.43 0.11
CA SER A 150 -9.99 0.45 -0.98
C SER A 150 -10.43 -0.36 -2.20
N PHE A 151 -11.42 0.14 -2.92
CA PHE A 151 -11.95 -0.51 -4.10
C PHE A 151 -11.07 -0.22 -5.31
N ASN A 152 -10.18 -1.14 -5.62
CA ASN A 152 -9.54 -1.21 -6.90
C ASN A 152 -9.18 -2.68 -7.15
N THR A 153 -9.93 -3.32 -8.01
CA THR A 153 -9.86 -4.76 -8.20
C THR A 153 -8.53 -5.19 -8.82
N GLY A 154 -7.92 -6.21 -8.24
CA GLY A 154 -6.73 -6.84 -8.78
C GLY A 154 -5.40 -6.16 -8.44
N HIS A 155 -5.40 -5.00 -7.78
CA HIS A 155 -4.18 -4.29 -7.38
C HIS A 155 -4.06 -4.18 -5.86
N ALA A 156 -2.81 -4.13 -5.37
CA ALA A 156 -2.57 -3.70 -4.00
C ALA A 156 -2.80 -2.19 -3.93
N THR A 157 -3.82 -1.77 -3.20
CA THR A 157 -4.24 -0.39 -3.13
C THR A 157 -4.30 0.11 -1.70
N ILE A 158 -4.01 1.39 -1.54
CA ILE A 158 -4.26 2.15 -0.32
C ILE A 158 -5.34 3.19 -0.62
N GLY A 159 -6.16 3.49 0.37
CA GLY A 159 -7.15 4.55 0.27
C GLY A 159 -6.66 5.83 0.95
N ILE A 160 -6.81 6.96 0.29
CA ILE A 160 -6.65 8.29 0.88
C ILE A 160 -7.86 9.15 0.53
N ASN A 161 -8.12 10.17 1.34
CA ASN A 161 -9.18 11.12 1.01
C ASN A 161 -8.79 11.95 -0.24
N PRO A 162 -9.70 12.17 -1.20
CA PRO A 162 -9.40 12.96 -2.40
C PRO A 162 -8.96 14.39 -2.08
N ALA A 163 -9.42 15.00 -0.99
CA ALA A 163 -8.94 16.30 -0.52
C ALA A 163 -7.44 16.27 -0.18
N SER A 164 -6.95 15.19 0.42
CA SER A 164 -5.50 15.02 0.70
C SER A 164 -4.69 15.02 -0.59
N SER A 165 -5.20 14.37 -1.65
CA SER A 165 -4.56 14.39 -2.97
C SER A 165 -4.53 15.79 -3.56
N ALA A 166 -5.65 16.51 -3.53
CA ALA A 166 -5.74 17.86 -4.08
C ALA A 166 -4.76 18.84 -3.42
N ILE A 167 -4.55 18.68 -2.11
CA ILE A 167 -3.59 19.52 -1.35
C ILE A 167 -2.15 19.14 -1.64
N LEU A 168 -1.85 17.84 -1.72
CA LEU A 168 -0.51 17.36 -2.06
C LEU A 168 -0.12 17.71 -3.49
N GLY A 169 -1.10 18.00 -4.32
CA GLY A 169 -0.90 18.41 -5.70
C GLY A 169 -0.51 17.27 -6.63
N TYR A 170 -0.10 17.65 -7.80
CA TYR A 170 0.49 16.76 -8.78
C TYR A 170 1.61 15.96 -8.15
N PRO A 171 1.80 14.96 -7.95
CA PRO A 171 1.97 13.61 -8.31
C PRO A 171 1.09 12.60 -7.53
N VAL A 172 0.10 13.04 -6.84
CA VAL A 172 -0.73 12.19 -5.99
C VAL A 172 -2.13 12.11 -6.60
N VAL A 173 -2.28 11.22 -7.56
CA VAL A 173 -3.53 10.97 -8.25
C VAL A 173 -3.88 9.47 -8.16
N VAL A 174 -5.11 9.13 -8.49
CA VAL A 174 -5.54 7.71 -8.54
C VAL A 174 -4.61 6.91 -9.45
N GLY A 175 -4.23 5.71 -9.01
CA GLY A 175 -3.30 4.85 -9.74
C GLY A 175 -1.82 5.18 -9.55
N THR A 176 -1.46 6.29 -8.89
CA THR A 176 -0.08 6.59 -8.57
C THR A 176 0.51 5.47 -7.71
N GLN A 177 1.62 4.91 -8.14
CA GLN A 177 2.36 3.96 -7.33
C GLN A 177 3.10 4.68 -6.22
N VAL A 178 2.88 4.25 -5.00
CA VAL A 178 3.56 4.77 -3.82
C VAL A 178 4.17 3.62 -3.02
N LYS A 179 5.19 3.93 -2.25
CA LYS A 179 5.72 3.03 -1.24
C LYS A 179 5.34 3.55 0.13
N ILE A 180 4.59 2.76 0.87
CA ILE A 180 4.28 3.02 2.27
C ILE A 180 5.35 2.41 3.16
N ASN A 181 5.68 3.06 4.27
CA ASN A 181 6.71 2.54 5.19
C ASN A 181 6.21 1.35 6.01
N LEU A 182 4.92 1.28 6.30
CA LEU A 182 4.25 0.22 7.04
C LEU A 182 3.09 -0.33 6.20
N PRO A 183 3.16 -1.60 5.80
CA PRO A 183 4.14 -2.66 6.09
C PRO A 183 5.38 -2.67 5.16
N GLY A 184 5.74 -1.59 4.50
CA GLY A 184 6.88 -1.51 3.60
C GLY A 184 6.59 -1.93 2.16
N LYS A 185 5.34 -1.92 1.74
CA LYS A 185 4.87 -2.40 0.44
C LYS A 185 4.70 -1.26 -0.56
N ALA A 186 4.94 -1.55 -1.84
CA ALA A 186 4.47 -0.70 -2.92
C ALA A 186 2.99 -0.96 -3.17
N SER A 187 2.20 0.10 -3.28
CA SER A 187 0.76 0.05 -3.51
C SER A 187 0.34 1.18 -4.45
N THR A 188 -0.87 1.13 -4.97
CA THR A 188 -1.43 2.21 -5.77
C THR A 188 -2.43 3.02 -4.96
N ILE A 189 -2.50 4.31 -5.23
CA ILE A 189 -3.47 5.20 -4.58
C ILE A 189 -4.85 4.97 -5.19
N SER A 190 -5.84 4.89 -4.32
CA SER A 190 -7.26 4.95 -4.63
C SER A 190 -7.91 6.02 -3.74
N PHE A 191 -8.96 6.68 -4.22
CA PHE A 191 -9.66 7.68 -3.42
C PHE A 191 -10.78 7.05 -2.61
N VAL A 192 -10.91 7.52 -1.36
CA VAL A 192 -11.96 7.13 -0.43
C VAL A 192 -12.44 8.38 0.29
N ASP A 193 -13.64 8.82 0.00
CA ASP A 193 -14.25 10.05 0.50
C ASP A 193 -14.86 9.92 1.92
N THR A 194 -15.04 8.68 2.39
CA THR A 194 -15.64 8.39 3.69
C THR A 194 -14.66 8.39 4.87
N ILE A 195 -13.36 8.65 4.62
CA ILE A 195 -12.32 8.75 5.64
C ILE A 195 -11.90 10.21 5.86
N GLU A 196 -11.29 10.51 7.00
CA GLU A 196 -10.88 11.87 7.31
C GLU A 196 -9.85 12.41 6.31
N GLY A 197 -10.12 13.62 5.81
CA GLY A 197 -9.20 14.39 4.98
C GLY A 197 -8.18 15.17 5.81
N PRO A 198 -7.38 16.03 5.15
CA PRO A 198 -6.29 16.74 5.80
C PRO A 198 -6.77 17.86 6.72
N ARG A 199 -5.94 18.21 7.70
CA ARG A 199 -6.05 19.38 8.52
C ARG A 199 -4.97 20.37 8.13
N VAL A 200 -5.36 21.58 7.78
CA VAL A 200 -4.47 22.60 7.22
C VAL A 200 -4.61 23.90 7.96
N VAL A 201 -3.54 24.67 7.95
CA VAL A 201 -3.54 26.07 8.39
C VAL A 201 -3.50 26.96 7.15
N LEU A 202 -4.41 27.91 7.07
CA LEU A 202 -4.47 28.89 6.01
C LEU A 202 -3.52 30.07 6.29
N LYS A 203 -3.23 30.89 5.27
CA LYS A 203 -2.36 32.07 5.38
C LYS A 203 -2.86 33.12 6.38
N ASP A 204 -4.17 33.15 6.64
CA ASP A 204 -4.75 33.98 7.70
C ASP A 204 -4.58 33.40 9.11
N GLY A 205 -3.99 32.19 9.20
CA GLY A 205 -3.76 31.44 10.42
C GLY A 205 -4.95 30.58 10.89
N THR A 206 -6.05 30.59 10.17
CA THR A 206 -7.20 29.71 10.44
C THR A 206 -6.84 28.25 10.19
N MET A 207 -7.18 27.37 11.11
CA MET A 207 -7.02 25.93 10.95
C MET A 207 -8.37 25.28 10.65
N ILE A 208 -8.40 24.47 9.59
CA ILE A 208 -9.60 23.76 9.15
C ILE A 208 -9.30 22.31 8.80
N GLN A 209 -10.32 21.46 8.88
CA GLN A 209 -10.31 20.12 8.29
C GLN A 209 -11.04 20.15 6.96
N ILE A 210 -10.43 19.58 5.92
CA ILE A 210 -10.99 19.57 4.57
C ILE A 210 -11.27 18.12 4.19
N ASN A 211 -12.54 17.78 3.98
CA ASN A 211 -12.95 16.42 3.56
C ASN A 211 -13.43 16.38 2.11
N ASP A 212 -13.74 17.54 1.53
CA ASP A 212 -14.25 17.69 0.17
C ASP A 212 -13.14 18.12 -0.79
N GLN A 213 -13.04 17.45 -1.95
CA GLN A 213 -12.02 17.72 -2.95
C GLN A 213 -12.14 19.12 -3.54
N ASN A 214 -13.36 19.58 -3.85
CA ASN A 214 -13.56 20.90 -4.46
C ASN A 214 -13.17 22.01 -3.48
N GLN A 215 -13.49 21.82 -2.19
CA GLN A 215 -13.04 22.73 -1.14
C GLN A 215 -11.51 22.78 -1.08
N ALA A 216 -10.84 21.63 -1.16
CA ALA A 216 -9.38 21.54 -1.16
C ALA A 216 -8.76 22.27 -2.36
N GLU A 217 -9.31 22.07 -3.56
CA GLU A 217 -8.84 22.75 -4.78
C GLU A 217 -9.01 24.26 -4.74
N ASN A 218 -10.14 24.73 -4.19
CA ASN A 218 -10.39 26.16 -4.03
C ASN A 218 -9.44 26.82 -3.02
N LEU A 219 -9.10 26.10 -1.96
CA LEU A 219 -8.29 26.63 -0.86
C LEU A 219 -6.79 26.36 -1.00
N LYS A 220 -6.35 25.52 -1.93
CA LYS A 220 -4.92 25.08 -2.03
C LYS A 220 -3.92 26.23 -2.09
N ASN A 221 -4.29 27.36 -2.71
CA ASN A 221 -3.44 28.54 -2.80
C ASN A 221 -3.44 29.38 -1.53
N GLU A 222 -4.42 29.19 -0.65
CA GLU A 222 -4.55 29.87 0.63
C GLU A 222 -3.94 29.08 1.79
N ILE A 223 -3.52 27.83 1.54
CA ILE A 223 -2.87 27.00 2.54
C ILE A 223 -1.46 27.52 2.81
N ASP A 224 -1.14 27.75 4.08
CA ASP A 224 0.20 28.03 4.56
C ASP A 224 0.97 26.72 4.77
N HIS A 225 0.40 25.80 5.56
CA HIS A 225 0.99 24.49 5.78
C HIS A 225 -0.07 23.43 6.14
N VAL A 226 0.31 22.17 5.92
CA VAL A 226 -0.49 21.00 6.28
C VAL A 226 -0.06 20.51 7.65
N VAL A 227 -1.01 20.36 8.57
CA VAL A 227 -0.74 19.85 9.92
C VAL A 227 -0.88 18.34 9.96
N TYR A 228 -1.95 17.80 9.39
CA TYR A 228 -2.20 16.35 9.26
C TYR A 228 -2.71 16.05 7.85
N LEU A 229 -2.27 14.95 7.27
CA LEU A 229 -2.66 14.53 5.93
C LEU A 229 -3.98 13.76 5.87
N GLY A 230 -4.60 13.50 7.03
CA GLY A 230 -5.80 12.69 7.12
C GLY A 230 -5.52 11.20 7.25
N ASP A 231 -6.48 10.39 6.84
CA ASP A 231 -6.41 8.94 6.96
C ASP A 231 -5.74 8.27 5.76
N ILE A 232 -5.08 7.15 6.04
CA ILE A 232 -4.67 6.19 5.04
C ILE A 232 -5.30 4.84 5.33
N LEU A 233 -6.03 4.31 4.37
CA LEU A 233 -6.68 3.01 4.45
C LEU A 233 -5.74 1.92 3.93
N VAL A 234 -5.36 0.99 4.80
CA VAL A 234 -4.46 -0.13 4.45
C VAL A 234 -5.12 -1.46 4.79
N SER A 235 -5.01 -2.43 3.90
CA SER A 235 -5.58 -3.77 4.10
C SER A 235 -4.79 -4.58 5.13
N TYR A 236 -5.48 -5.36 5.96
CA TYR A 236 -4.85 -6.38 6.82
C TYR A 236 -3.95 -7.34 6.04
N GLY A 237 -4.39 -7.74 4.84
CA GLY A 237 -3.66 -8.65 3.98
C GLY A 237 -2.27 -8.13 3.59
N ASP A 238 -2.10 -6.83 3.46
CA ASP A 238 -0.82 -6.21 3.14
C ASP A 238 0.21 -6.41 4.25
N PHE A 239 -0.21 -6.39 5.50
CA PHE A 239 0.65 -6.68 6.64
C PHE A 239 1.03 -8.17 6.69
N LEU A 240 0.05 -9.05 6.55
CA LEU A 240 0.26 -10.50 6.59
C LEU A 240 1.14 -11.00 5.45
N GLU A 241 0.96 -10.50 4.23
CA GLU A 241 1.80 -10.84 3.08
C GLU A 241 3.27 -10.45 3.25
N ASN A 242 3.53 -9.38 3.97
CA ASN A 242 4.88 -8.89 4.23
C ASN A 242 5.49 -9.42 5.55
N ASN A 243 4.83 -10.38 6.20
CA ASN A 243 5.20 -10.90 7.50
C ASN A 243 5.37 -9.79 8.56
N HIS A 244 4.60 -8.73 8.42
CA HIS A 244 4.62 -7.62 9.35
C HIS A 244 3.50 -7.79 10.38
N PRO A 245 3.75 -7.60 11.68
CA PRO A 245 2.70 -7.64 12.69
C PRO A 245 1.68 -6.55 12.43
N LEU A 246 0.42 -6.81 12.79
CA LEU A 246 -0.61 -5.77 12.77
C LEU A 246 -0.25 -4.69 13.81
N LEU A 247 -0.36 -3.45 13.38
CA LEU A 247 -0.09 -2.29 14.21
C LEU A 247 -1.39 -1.76 14.81
N LYS A 248 -1.29 -1.01 15.90
CA LYS A 248 -2.43 -0.31 16.47
C LYS A 248 -2.87 0.77 15.48
N SER A 249 -4.09 0.67 14.95
CA SER A 249 -4.69 1.73 14.13
C SER A 249 -5.10 2.94 14.99
N GLY A 250 -5.42 4.06 14.35
CA GLY A 250 -6.17 5.11 14.98
C GLY A 250 -7.53 4.60 15.50
N TYR A 251 -8.09 5.29 16.47
CA TYR A 251 -9.46 5.02 16.90
C TYR A 251 -10.42 5.65 15.88
N VAL A 252 -11.16 4.79 15.18
CA VAL A 252 -11.96 5.15 14.00
C VAL A 252 -13.41 4.71 14.15
N GLU A 253 -14.28 5.22 13.27
CA GLU A 253 -15.73 5.04 13.35
C GLU A 253 -16.13 3.57 13.31
N GLU A 254 -15.42 2.72 12.55
CA GLU A 254 -15.72 1.28 12.48
C GLU A 254 -15.44 0.57 13.82
N ILE A 255 -14.43 1.00 14.56
CA ILE A 255 -14.13 0.45 15.89
C ILE A 255 -15.19 0.95 16.87
N TRP A 256 -15.46 2.25 16.84
CA TRP A 256 -16.45 2.88 17.72
C TRP A 256 -17.84 2.26 17.58
N ILE A 257 -18.30 2.05 16.35
CA ILE A 257 -19.65 1.46 16.10
C ILE A 257 -19.74 0.01 16.58
N GLN A 258 -18.66 -0.76 16.47
CA GLN A 258 -18.63 -2.13 17.00
C GLN A 258 -18.68 -2.13 18.54
N GLU A 259 -17.96 -1.22 19.19
CA GLU A 259 -18.03 -1.03 20.63
C GLU A 259 -19.43 -0.57 21.06
N LEU A 260 -20.04 0.37 20.30
CA LEU A 260 -21.40 0.85 20.53
C LEU A 260 -22.42 -0.28 20.49
N PHE A 261 -22.43 -1.07 19.41
CA PHE A 261 -23.40 -2.17 19.28
C PHE A 261 -23.19 -3.24 20.35
N ARG A 262 -21.97 -3.59 20.69
CA ARG A 262 -21.66 -4.54 21.73
C ARG A 262 -22.19 -4.05 23.09
N GLN A 263 -21.88 -2.83 23.47
CA GLN A 263 -22.31 -2.27 24.75
C GLN A 263 -23.82 -2.02 24.78
N TRP A 264 -24.42 -1.65 23.65
CA TRP A 264 -25.87 -1.52 23.58
C TRP A 264 -26.57 -2.87 23.76
N GLU A 265 -26.10 -3.95 23.14
CA GLU A 265 -26.66 -5.29 23.33
C GLU A 265 -26.59 -5.73 24.80
N GLU A 266 -25.51 -5.42 25.51
CA GLU A 266 -25.37 -5.70 26.95
C GLU A 266 -26.32 -4.86 27.81
N HIS A 267 -26.64 -3.64 27.39
CA HIS A 267 -27.40 -2.66 28.17
C HIS A 267 -28.80 -2.32 27.60
N LYS A 268 -29.25 -3.01 26.57
CA LYS A 268 -30.51 -2.68 25.85
C LYS A 268 -31.76 -2.63 26.71
N PHE A 269 -31.81 -3.41 27.78
CA PHE A 269 -32.93 -3.38 28.74
C PHE A 269 -32.88 -2.17 29.67
N LYS A 270 -31.71 -1.60 29.91
CA LYS A 270 -31.51 -0.41 30.73
C LYS A 270 -31.78 0.89 29.94
N PHE A 271 -31.46 0.91 28.65
CA PHE A 271 -31.61 2.07 27.80
C PHE A 271 -32.33 1.76 26.48
N PRO A 272 -33.60 1.32 26.51
CA PRO A 272 -34.34 0.92 25.33
C PRO A 272 -34.52 2.05 24.29
N GLU A 273 -34.55 3.30 24.76
CA GLU A 273 -34.70 4.50 23.94
C GLU A 273 -33.56 4.69 22.94
N LEU A 274 -32.37 4.17 23.19
CA LEU A 274 -31.23 4.29 22.31
C LEU A 274 -31.41 3.48 21.02
N LYS A 275 -32.26 2.49 20.99
CA LYS A 275 -32.50 1.62 19.82
C LYS A 275 -32.78 2.42 18.54
N ASN A 276 -33.60 3.44 18.63
CA ASN A 276 -34.02 4.22 17.48
C ASN A 276 -32.98 5.29 17.08
N LYS A 277 -31.98 5.50 17.92
CA LYS A 277 -30.90 6.45 17.72
C LYS A 277 -29.61 5.79 17.19
N LEU A 278 -29.57 4.43 17.15
CA LEU A 278 -28.40 3.71 16.70
C LEU A 278 -28.10 4.01 15.24
N PRO A 279 -26.82 4.26 14.88
CA PRO A 279 -26.43 4.46 13.49
C PRO A 279 -26.62 3.17 12.69
N LYS A 280 -26.96 3.33 11.41
CA LYS A 280 -27.10 2.21 10.47
C LYS A 280 -25.77 1.86 9.79
N SER A 281 -24.90 2.85 9.68
CA SER A 281 -23.59 2.72 9.05
C SER A 281 -22.54 3.52 9.84
N TYR A 282 -21.28 3.15 9.71
CA TYR A 282 -20.16 3.91 10.25
C TYR A 282 -20.01 5.31 9.62
N SER A 283 -20.58 5.53 8.43
CA SER A 283 -20.61 6.81 7.74
C SER A 283 -21.76 7.74 8.16
N ASP A 284 -22.65 7.28 9.04
CA ASP A 284 -23.74 8.11 9.53
C ASP A 284 -23.18 9.30 10.33
N ASN A 285 -23.73 10.49 10.10
CA ASN A 285 -23.28 11.68 10.79
C ASN A 285 -23.86 11.71 12.22
N ILE A 286 -23.02 11.42 13.19
CA ILE A 286 -23.35 11.50 14.62
C ILE A 286 -22.99 12.91 15.11
N ASN A 287 -23.96 13.65 15.62
CA ASN A 287 -23.72 14.95 16.25
C ASN A 287 -23.10 14.79 17.64
N PHE A 288 -22.53 15.86 18.17
CA PHE A 288 -21.82 15.81 19.46
C PHE A 288 -22.71 15.38 20.62
N ASP A 289 -23.92 15.91 20.70
CA ASP A 289 -24.84 15.65 21.80
C ASP A 289 -25.25 14.15 21.86
N LEU A 290 -25.46 13.54 20.69
CA LEU A 290 -25.75 12.10 20.58
C LEU A 290 -24.51 11.25 20.92
N ALA A 291 -23.33 11.67 20.49
CA ALA A 291 -22.08 10.98 20.82
C ALA A 291 -21.84 10.95 22.33
N ILE A 292 -22.08 12.08 23.02
CA ILE A 292 -21.99 12.14 24.50
C ILE A 292 -23.05 11.28 25.16
N GLU A 293 -24.29 11.28 24.68
CA GLU A 293 -25.35 10.43 25.22
C GLU A 293 -24.96 8.95 25.19
N PHE A 294 -24.43 8.48 24.06
CA PHE A 294 -23.94 7.09 23.94
C PHE A 294 -22.78 6.82 24.92
N SER A 295 -21.80 7.72 24.96
CA SER A 295 -20.64 7.53 25.82
C SER A 295 -20.99 7.52 27.30
N GLN A 296 -21.87 8.40 27.75
CA GLN A 296 -22.32 8.48 29.16
C GLN A 296 -23.19 7.30 29.58
N LYS A 297 -24.12 6.86 28.71
CA LYS A 297 -25.04 5.77 29.04
C LYS A 297 -24.43 4.39 28.91
N LEU A 298 -23.56 4.20 27.92
CA LEU A 298 -22.99 2.89 27.59
C LEU A 298 -21.53 2.72 28.02
N GLY A 299 -20.89 3.78 28.52
CA GLY A 299 -19.49 3.72 28.95
C GLY A 299 -18.48 3.53 27.83
N ILE A 300 -18.88 3.82 26.57
CA ILE A 300 -17.99 3.72 25.40
C ILE A 300 -17.14 4.98 25.25
N PRO A 301 -16.00 4.91 24.53
CA PRO A 301 -15.19 6.07 24.25
C PRO A 301 -15.96 7.14 23.45
N LEU A 302 -15.49 8.38 23.52
CA LEU A 302 -16.01 9.47 22.71
C LEU A 302 -15.88 9.15 21.23
N HIS A 303 -16.86 9.57 20.43
CA HIS A 303 -16.87 9.33 18.99
C HIS A 303 -15.62 9.90 18.29
N PRO A 304 -14.98 9.18 17.34
CA PRO A 304 -13.72 9.56 16.70
C PRO A 304 -13.71 10.96 16.07
N LYS A 305 -14.85 11.41 15.53
CA LYS A 305 -15.01 12.77 14.97
C LYS A 305 -14.64 13.87 15.98
N TYR A 306 -14.92 13.64 17.27
CA TYR A 306 -14.72 14.60 18.37
C TYR A 306 -13.47 14.33 19.18
N LEU A 307 -12.64 13.37 18.73
CA LEU A 307 -11.31 13.16 19.26
C LEU A 307 -10.29 14.01 18.49
N TYR A 308 -9.37 14.58 19.26
CA TYR A 308 -8.23 15.31 18.72
C TYR A 308 -6.94 14.56 19.02
N TYR A 309 -5.81 15.04 18.50
CA TYR A 309 -4.49 14.42 18.68
C TYR A 309 -3.87 14.75 20.03
N TRP A 310 -4.61 14.50 21.11
CA TRP A 310 -4.18 14.78 22.48
C TRP A 310 -2.91 14.06 22.88
N ASP A 311 -2.67 12.90 22.31
CA ASP A 311 -1.46 12.09 22.49
C ASP A 311 -0.19 12.77 21.96
N ARG A 312 -0.33 13.86 21.18
CA ARG A 312 0.79 14.67 20.69
C ARG A 312 1.23 15.76 21.64
N LEU A 313 0.49 16.00 22.68
CA LEU A 313 0.77 16.99 23.71
C LEU A 313 1.29 16.32 24.98
N ALA A 314 2.19 17.00 25.69
CA ALA A 314 2.56 16.60 27.03
C ALA A 314 1.45 16.97 28.04
N LEU A 315 1.39 16.30 29.19
CA LEU A 315 0.41 16.60 30.24
C LEU A 315 0.42 18.06 30.67
N GLU A 316 1.60 18.64 30.85
CA GLU A 316 1.76 20.04 31.25
C GLU A 316 1.31 21.03 30.15
N GLU A 317 1.44 20.63 28.87
CA GLU A 317 0.95 21.42 27.75
C GLU A 317 -0.58 21.42 27.71
N ILE A 318 -1.24 20.31 28.02
CA ILE A 318 -2.71 20.25 28.13
C ILE A 318 -3.21 21.09 29.29
N LYS A 319 -2.57 21.07 30.44
CA LYS A 319 -2.90 21.93 31.58
C LYS A 319 -2.76 23.41 31.21
N THR A 320 -1.63 23.77 30.58
CA THR A 320 -1.37 25.13 30.09
C THR A 320 -2.43 25.57 29.08
N LEU A 321 -2.84 24.68 28.18
CA LEU A 321 -3.89 24.97 27.22
C LEU A 321 -5.23 25.18 27.92
N LYS A 322 -5.61 24.33 28.87
CA LYS A 322 -6.82 24.47 29.67
C LYS A 322 -6.88 25.84 30.38
N ASP A 323 -5.79 26.28 31.00
CA ASP A 323 -5.74 27.53 31.76
C ASP A 323 -5.86 28.77 30.86
N LYS A 324 -5.45 28.68 29.60
CA LYS A 324 -5.48 29.77 28.63
C LYS A 324 -6.82 29.90 27.87
N LEU A 325 -7.59 28.84 27.80
CA LEU A 325 -8.87 28.83 27.10
C LEU A 325 -10.01 29.38 27.94
N THR A 326 -10.77 30.34 27.39
CA THR A 326 -11.90 30.96 28.06
C THR A 326 -13.18 30.79 27.24
N ILE A 327 -14.30 30.57 27.92
CA ILE A 327 -15.61 30.39 27.28
C ILE A 327 -16.31 31.78 27.25
N SER A 328 -16.81 32.15 26.07
CA SER A 328 -17.60 33.35 25.91
C SER A 328 -18.58 33.19 24.73
N ASN A 329 -19.89 33.33 24.94
CA ASN A 329 -20.93 33.25 23.92
C ASN A 329 -20.87 32.00 23.06
N GLU A 330 -20.86 30.82 23.68
CA GLU A 330 -20.76 29.49 23.01
C GLU A 330 -19.56 29.38 22.08
N LYS A 331 -18.46 29.99 22.43
CA LYS A 331 -17.18 29.94 21.75
C LYS A 331 -16.06 29.88 22.77
N ILE A 332 -15.01 29.15 22.43
CA ILE A 332 -13.75 29.21 23.16
C ILE A 332 -12.88 30.28 22.54
N ARG A 333 -12.33 31.14 23.38
CA ARG A 333 -11.45 32.25 23.00
C ARG A 333 -10.14 32.17 23.77
N THR A 334 -9.05 32.49 23.09
CA THR A 334 -7.73 32.67 23.70
C THR A 334 -6.91 33.68 22.91
N THR A 335 -5.88 34.22 23.53
CA THR A 335 -4.95 35.12 22.85
C THR A 335 -4.19 34.37 21.76
N ASN A 336 -3.97 35.04 20.62
CA ASN A 336 -3.20 34.51 19.52
C ASN A 336 -1.69 34.64 19.84
N ASP A 337 -1.21 33.85 20.77
CA ASP A 337 0.23 33.70 20.99
C ASP A 337 0.77 32.41 20.31
N ASN A 338 2.01 32.48 19.85
CA ASN A 338 2.63 31.37 19.11
C ASN A 338 2.62 30.04 19.86
N SER A 339 2.70 30.07 21.19
CA SER A 339 2.72 28.85 21.99
C SER A 339 1.35 28.17 22.02
N THR A 340 0.29 28.93 22.28
CA THR A 340 -1.08 28.41 22.32
C THR A 340 -1.55 27.98 20.93
N LYS A 341 -1.26 28.76 19.91
CA LYS A 341 -1.55 28.40 18.51
C LYS A 341 -0.91 27.05 18.13
N LYS A 342 0.36 26.89 18.43
CA LYS A 342 1.09 25.64 18.18
C LYS A 342 0.49 24.43 18.90
N LEU A 343 0.02 24.59 20.13
CA LEU A 343 -0.63 23.51 20.87
C LEU A 343 -1.98 23.13 20.25
N LEU A 344 -2.78 24.11 19.81
CA LEU A 344 -4.04 23.86 19.10
C LEU A 344 -3.78 23.15 17.77
N GLU A 345 -2.77 23.57 17.02
CA GLU A 345 -2.38 22.93 15.77
C GLU A 345 -1.89 21.47 15.99
N LEU A 346 -1.03 21.24 16.99
CA LEU A 346 -0.57 19.90 17.33
C LEU A 346 -1.71 18.98 17.77
N ALA A 347 -2.65 19.51 18.56
CA ALA A 347 -3.86 18.78 18.92
C ALA A 347 -4.79 18.57 17.73
N GLY A 348 -4.61 19.32 16.65
CA GLY A 348 -5.47 19.28 15.47
C GLY A 348 -6.85 19.92 15.70
N ILE A 349 -6.94 20.89 16.56
CA ILE A 349 -8.21 21.55 16.89
C ILE A 349 -8.50 22.68 15.90
N PRO A 350 -9.58 22.61 15.09
CA PRO A 350 -9.95 23.68 14.18
C PRO A 350 -10.20 24.99 14.93
N HIS A 351 -9.68 26.10 14.40
CA HIS A 351 -9.85 27.43 14.99
C HIS A 351 -9.73 28.52 13.95
N LYS A 352 -10.33 29.69 14.24
CA LYS A 352 -10.25 30.90 13.41
C LYS A 352 -9.49 32.00 14.15
N ILE A 353 -8.86 32.88 13.40
CA ILE A 353 -8.21 34.06 13.95
C ILE A 353 -9.06 35.28 13.67
N GLN A 354 -9.39 36.06 14.69
CA GLN A 354 -10.03 37.38 14.59
C GLN A 354 -9.31 38.37 15.50
N GLU A 355 -8.79 39.42 14.96
CA GLU A 355 -8.16 40.55 15.70
C GLU A 355 -7.10 40.12 16.71
N ASN A 356 -6.34 39.20 16.60
CA ASN A 356 -5.39 38.66 17.59
C ASN A 356 -6.01 37.70 18.64
N THR A 357 -7.19 37.15 18.34
CA THR A 357 -7.83 36.14 19.19
C THR A 357 -8.06 34.90 18.42
N LEU A 358 -7.68 33.74 18.98
CA LEU A 358 -8.02 32.41 18.47
C LEU A 358 -9.42 32.03 18.96
N ILE A 359 -10.27 31.57 18.05
CA ILE A 359 -11.68 31.28 18.32
C ILE A 359 -12.00 29.85 17.83
N ILE A 360 -12.54 29.05 18.72
CA ILE A 360 -13.08 27.71 18.40
C ILE A 360 -14.61 27.81 18.47
N THR A 361 -15.26 27.29 17.42
CA THR A 361 -16.72 27.42 17.26
C THR A 361 -17.38 26.06 16.99
N ASP A 362 -18.72 26.09 16.94
CA ASP A 362 -19.56 24.96 16.49
C ASP A 362 -19.38 23.67 17.32
N GLU A 363 -19.34 22.52 16.67
CA GLU A 363 -19.17 21.22 17.35
C GLU A 363 -17.78 21.09 18.00
N ASP A 364 -16.74 21.71 17.41
CA ASP A 364 -15.39 21.73 17.98
C ASP A 364 -15.35 22.47 19.33
N TYR A 365 -16.13 23.56 19.46
CA TYR A 365 -16.30 24.25 20.76
C TYR A 365 -16.83 23.27 21.82
N LYS A 366 -17.95 22.59 21.52
CA LYS A 366 -18.56 21.64 22.46
C LYS A 366 -17.61 20.51 22.84
N ALA A 367 -16.91 19.97 21.85
CA ALA A 367 -16.00 18.86 22.06
C ALA A 367 -14.78 19.24 22.91
N VAL A 368 -14.18 20.39 22.66
CA VAL A 368 -13.03 20.90 23.43
C VAL A 368 -13.45 21.31 24.83
N GLU A 369 -14.55 22.05 24.97
CA GLU A 369 -15.11 22.44 26.26
C GLU A 369 -15.36 21.23 27.16
N PHE A 370 -16.04 20.23 26.62
CA PHE A 370 -16.36 19.02 27.34
C PHE A 370 -15.10 18.21 27.72
N THR A 371 -14.21 17.98 26.75
CA THR A 371 -13.00 17.14 26.96
C THR A 371 -12.04 17.76 27.98
N LEU A 372 -11.85 19.08 27.92
CA LEU A 372 -11.02 19.81 28.87
C LEU A 372 -11.76 20.22 30.16
N ASN A 373 -13.07 19.97 30.22
CA ASN A 373 -13.95 20.38 31.34
C ASN A 373 -13.74 21.84 31.70
N LEU A 374 -13.88 22.74 30.71
CA LEU A 374 -13.59 24.17 30.88
C LEU A 374 -14.63 24.90 31.72
N SER A 375 -15.85 24.38 31.82
CA SER A 375 -16.91 24.90 32.66
C SER A 375 -16.68 24.71 34.14
N GLN A 376 -15.79 23.80 34.53
CA GLN A 376 -15.38 23.58 35.92
C GLN A 376 -13.87 23.84 36.05
N PRO A 377 -13.47 25.01 36.56
CA PRO A 377 -12.07 25.42 36.60
C PRO A 377 -11.23 24.59 37.59
N GLU A 378 -11.84 24.03 38.61
CA GLU A 378 -11.10 23.21 39.58
C GLU A 378 -10.80 21.85 38.99
N THR A 379 -9.54 21.57 38.76
CA THR A 379 -9.08 20.20 38.43
C THR A 379 -9.38 19.33 39.67
N PRO A 380 -10.14 18.24 39.55
CA PRO A 380 -10.33 17.31 40.64
C PRO A 380 -8.97 16.92 41.19
N PHE A 381 -8.85 16.84 42.54
CA PHE A 381 -7.66 16.28 43.17
C PHE A 381 -7.45 14.88 42.61
N LEU A 382 -6.45 14.75 41.75
CA LEU A 382 -6.08 13.47 41.15
C LEU A 382 -5.26 12.69 42.15
N ASP A 383 -5.93 11.87 42.97
CA ASP A 383 -5.29 10.81 43.75
C ASP A 383 -4.64 9.74 42.82
N GLN A 384 -4.94 9.80 41.52
CA GLN A 384 -4.41 8.93 40.47
C GLN A 384 -3.44 9.70 39.59
N ASN A 385 -2.21 9.23 39.53
CA ASN A 385 -1.19 9.78 38.63
C ASN A 385 -1.44 9.27 37.23
N PRO A 386 -2.02 10.08 36.30
CA PRO A 386 -2.31 9.64 34.94
C PRO A 386 -1.04 9.33 34.17
N LYS A 387 -1.02 8.19 33.48
CA LYS A 387 0.17 7.71 32.77
C LYS A 387 0.37 8.41 31.42
N ASN A 388 -0.72 8.91 30.84
CA ASN A 388 -0.69 9.53 29.51
C ASN A 388 -1.80 10.61 29.39
N PRO A 389 -1.72 11.48 28.36
CA PRO A 389 -2.69 12.56 28.15
C PRO A 389 -4.14 12.10 28.02
N CYS A 390 -4.39 10.99 27.33
CA CYS A 390 -5.76 10.48 27.12
C CYS A 390 -6.38 9.96 28.42
N GLU A 391 -5.58 9.35 29.30
CA GLU A 391 -6.03 8.93 30.63
C GLU A 391 -6.37 10.15 31.50
N PHE A 392 -5.52 11.19 31.49
CA PHE A 392 -5.80 12.44 32.16
C PHE A 392 -7.14 13.06 31.73
N LEU A 393 -7.36 13.16 30.43
CA LEU A 393 -8.60 13.70 29.87
C LEU A 393 -9.82 12.84 30.20
N SER A 394 -9.65 11.52 30.21
CA SER A 394 -10.72 10.58 30.58
C SER A 394 -11.18 10.76 32.02
N ILE A 395 -10.25 11.04 32.93
CA ILE A 395 -10.57 11.34 34.33
C ILE A 395 -11.27 12.71 34.41
N LEU A 396 -10.80 13.69 33.64
CA LEU A 396 -11.30 15.06 33.66
C LEU A 396 -12.75 15.16 33.15
N CYS A 397 -13.06 14.53 32.01
CA CYS A 397 -14.39 14.56 31.39
C CYS A 397 -15.31 13.39 31.78
N LYS A 398 -14.80 12.41 32.56
CA LYS A 398 -15.52 11.20 33.02
C LYS A 398 -16.03 10.30 31.88
N ILE A 399 -15.43 10.40 30.71
CA ILE A 399 -15.69 9.53 29.55
C ILE A 399 -14.36 9.01 29.04
N PRO A 400 -14.27 7.76 28.58
CA PRO A 400 -13.03 7.23 28.01
C PRO A 400 -12.61 8.03 26.78
N ILE A 401 -11.40 8.60 26.79
CA ILE A 401 -10.77 9.27 25.66
C ILE A 401 -9.69 8.35 25.10
N LYS A 402 -9.77 8.07 23.80
CA LYS A 402 -8.79 7.22 23.07
C LYS A 402 -7.80 8.07 22.29
N GLU A 403 -6.64 7.48 21.99
CA GLU A 403 -5.68 8.08 21.08
C GLU A 403 -6.28 8.14 19.67
N LYS A 404 -6.34 9.34 19.10
CA LYS A 404 -6.87 9.53 17.74
C LYS A 404 -5.98 8.84 16.70
N SER A 405 -4.65 8.95 16.85
CA SER A 405 -3.69 8.35 15.94
C SER A 405 -2.57 7.67 16.71
N ALA A 406 -2.58 6.35 16.72
CA ALA A 406 -1.52 5.59 17.39
C ALA A 406 -0.20 5.63 16.59
N ILE A 407 -0.28 5.65 15.25
CA ILE A 407 0.88 5.59 14.35
C ILE A 407 0.66 6.50 13.16
N SER A 408 1.71 7.23 12.78
CA SER A 408 1.78 7.98 11.53
C SER A 408 2.48 7.16 10.45
N VAL A 409 1.81 6.98 9.32
CA VAL A 409 2.34 6.25 8.16
C VAL A 409 3.07 7.20 7.22
N GLY A 410 4.31 6.86 6.90
CA GLY A 410 5.08 7.56 5.89
C GLY A 410 4.78 7.03 4.49
N ILE A 411 4.73 7.93 3.51
CA ILE A 411 4.50 7.60 2.11
C ILE A 411 5.50 8.34 1.23
N ARG A 412 5.97 7.66 0.22
CA ARG A 412 6.76 8.25 -0.88
C ARG A 412 6.25 7.75 -2.22
N VAL A 413 6.39 8.56 -3.26
CA VAL A 413 6.07 8.14 -4.63
C VAL A 413 6.97 6.97 -5.03
N GLY A 414 6.37 5.92 -5.58
CA GLY A 414 7.06 4.74 -6.08
C GLY A 414 7.83 5.04 -7.37
N ARG A 415 8.70 4.15 -7.80
CA ARG A 415 9.32 4.25 -9.11
C ARG A 415 8.50 3.51 -10.16
N PRO A 416 8.56 3.96 -11.41
CA PRO A 416 8.07 3.18 -12.52
C PRO A 416 8.83 1.86 -12.57
N GLU A 417 8.13 0.75 -12.54
CA GLU A 417 8.70 -0.57 -12.68
C GLU A 417 8.21 -1.19 -13.97
N LYS A 418 9.04 -2.02 -14.59
CA LYS A 418 8.61 -2.78 -15.76
C LYS A 418 7.52 -3.76 -15.35
N ALA A 419 6.44 -3.83 -16.11
CA ALA A 419 5.42 -4.83 -15.90
C ALA A 419 6.00 -6.24 -16.11
N MET A 420 5.84 -7.12 -15.12
CA MET A 420 6.44 -8.45 -15.15
C MET A 420 5.66 -9.48 -14.34
N MET A 421 5.53 -10.67 -14.91
CA MET A 421 4.97 -11.81 -14.18
C MET A 421 5.92 -12.28 -13.08
N ARG A 422 5.42 -12.36 -11.84
CA ARG A 422 6.16 -12.98 -10.74
C ARG A 422 6.08 -14.49 -10.84
N LYS A 423 7.24 -15.11 -10.96
CA LYS A 423 7.39 -16.57 -11.08
C LYS A 423 8.18 -17.09 -9.88
N GLN A 424 7.87 -18.29 -9.45
CA GLN A 424 8.80 -19.00 -8.58
C GLN A 424 10.05 -19.42 -9.37
N LYS A 425 11.10 -19.79 -8.68
CA LYS A 425 12.35 -20.29 -9.29
C LYS A 425 12.55 -21.76 -8.92
N PRO A 426 12.54 -22.68 -9.89
CA PRO A 426 12.23 -22.51 -11.33
C PRO A 426 10.75 -22.19 -11.59
N ALA A 427 10.45 -21.55 -12.72
CA ALA A 427 9.07 -21.25 -13.12
C ALA A 427 8.33 -22.56 -13.47
N VAL A 428 7.12 -22.72 -12.95
CA VAL A 428 6.25 -23.88 -13.17
C VAL A 428 4.82 -23.42 -13.47
N GLU A 429 4.08 -24.28 -14.16
CA GLU A 429 2.67 -24.08 -14.45
C GLU A 429 1.76 -24.77 -13.43
N SER A 430 2.23 -25.87 -12.81
CA SER A 430 1.44 -26.65 -11.84
C SER A 430 2.17 -26.83 -10.52
N ILE A 431 1.45 -26.70 -9.41
CA ILE A 431 1.93 -27.10 -8.07
C ILE A 431 1.54 -28.56 -7.82
N PHE A 432 1.88 -29.40 -8.77
CA PHE A 432 1.73 -30.85 -8.63
C PHE A 432 3.10 -31.49 -8.42
N PRO A 433 3.32 -32.33 -7.38
CA PRO A 433 4.62 -32.92 -7.10
C PRO A 433 4.88 -34.11 -8.04
N ILE A 434 6.06 -34.14 -8.64
CA ILE A 434 6.47 -35.23 -9.55
C ILE A 434 7.80 -35.83 -9.16
N ASN A 435 8.36 -35.46 -8.00
CA ASN A 435 9.69 -35.86 -7.56
C ASN A 435 10.76 -35.63 -8.66
N LYS A 436 11.72 -36.50 -8.75
CA LYS A 436 12.77 -36.46 -9.77
C LYS A 436 12.36 -37.12 -11.10
N ASP A 437 11.15 -37.65 -11.19
CA ASP A 437 10.66 -38.37 -12.38
C ASP A 437 10.49 -37.42 -13.59
N GLY A 438 10.33 -36.12 -13.38
CA GLY A 438 10.28 -35.10 -14.43
C GLY A 438 11.63 -34.63 -14.99
N GLY A 439 12.71 -35.25 -14.62
CA GLY A 439 14.07 -34.90 -15.05
C GLY A 439 14.51 -33.49 -14.57
N LEU A 440 15.55 -32.96 -15.21
CA LEU A 440 16.12 -31.65 -14.86
C LEU A 440 15.15 -30.45 -15.03
N LYS A 441 14.13 -30.61 -15.90
CA LYS A 441 13.16 -29.57 -16.20
C LYS A 441 11.89 -29.67 -15.36
N SER A 442 11.76 -30.68 -14.51
CA SER A 442 10.53 -30.99 -13.77
C SER A 442 9.29 -31.07 -14.67
N ASP A 443 9.44 -31.72 -15.83
CA ASP A 443 8.39 -31.84 -16.85
C ASP A 443 7.45 -32.99 -16.53
N ILE A 444 6.17 -32.73 -16.37
CA ILE A 444 5.12 -33.72 -16.12
C ILE A 444 5.01 -34.72 -17.30
N LEU A 445 5.22 -34.25 -18.53
CA LEU A 445 5.18 -35.10 -19.72
C LEU A 445 6.36 -36.04 -19.78
N GLU A 446 7.52 -35.68 -19.25
CA GLU A 446 8.68 -36.58 -19.10
C GLU A 446 8.43 -37.59 -18.00
N ALA A 447 7.78 -37.21 -16.90
CA ALA A 447 7.53 -38.14 -15.78
C ALA A 447 6.61 -39.32 -16.14
N ILE A 448 5.81 -39.20 -17.17
CA ILE A 448 4.92 -40.28 -17.65
C ILE A 448 5.56 -41.14 -18.74
N LYS A 449 6.77 -40.84 -19.23
CA LYS A 449 7.47 -41.63 -20.23
C LYS A 449 8.18 -42.83 -19.60
N PRO A 450 8.44 -43.91 -20.35
CA PRO A 450 9.29 -45.02 -19.91
C PRO A 450 10.67 -44.50 -19.53
N LYS A 451 11.21 -44.99 -18.41
CA LYS A 451 12.59 -44.64 -18.02
C LYS A 451 13.60 -45.32 -18.92
N PRO A 452 14.77 -44.72 -19.20
CA PRO A 452 15.84 -45.36 -19.92
C PRO A 452 16.22 -46.67 -19.24
N GLY A 453 16.25 -47.78 -20.02
CA GLY A 453 16.54 -49.13 -19.52
C GLY A 453 15.31 -49.89 -18.97
N ALA A 454 14.11 -49.36 -19.09
CA ALA A 454 12.89 -50.11 -18.80
C ALA A 454 12.69 -51.24 -19.83
N ASP A 455 12.25 -52.41 -19.37
CA ASP A 455 11.94 -53.57 -20.22
C ASP A 455 10.87 -53.19 -21.26
N PRO A 456 11.18 -53.23 -22.57
CA PRO A 456 10.23 -52.83 -23.62
C PRO A 456 8.95 -53.70 -23.64
N ASN A 457 8.99 -54.90 -23.05
CA ASN A 457 7.86 -55.82 -22.99
C ASN A 457 6.94 -55.57 -21.76
N LYS A 458 7.33 -54.69 -20.83
CA LYS A 458 6.46 -54.29 -19.71
C LYS A 458 5.77 -53.01 -20.01
N PRO A 459 4.41 -52.96 -20.00
CA PRO A 459 3.69 -51.75 -20.25
C PRO A 459 4.04 -50.70 -19.18
N HIS A 460 4.50 -49.53 -19.61
CA HIS A 460 4.78 -48.42 -18.72
C HIS A 460 3.44 -47.89 -18.14
N THR A 461 3.27 -48.05 -16.85
CA THR A 461 1.99 -47.74 -16.19
C THR A 461 1.76 -46.26 -15.97
N GLY A 462 2.76 -45.39 -16.21
CA GLY A 462 2.68 -43.94 -15.90
C GLY A 462 2.52 -43.60 -14.40
N LYS A 463 2.90 -44.60 -13.55
CA LYS A 463 2.85 -44.43 -12.10
C LYS A 463 4.14 -43.80 -11.59
N ILE A 464 3.97 -42.84 -10.71
CA ILE A 464 5.06 -42.18 -9.99
C ILE A 464 4.88 -42.37 -8.48
N SER A 465 5.97 -42.24 -7.73
CA SER A 465 5.95 -42.33 -6.27
C SER A 465 6.10 -40.95 -5.68
N ILE A 466 5.09 -40.45 -5.02
CA ILE A 466 5.05 -39.11 -4.45
C ILE A 466 4.62 -39.10 -2.98
N THR A 467 5.17 -38.17 -2.20
CA THR A 467 4.78 -37.99 -0.81
C THR A 467 3.58 -37.04 -0.73
N LEU A 468 2.48 -37.53 -0.22
CA LEU A 468 1.23 -36.81 -0.11
C LEU A 468 0.57 -37.05 1.25
N VAL A 469 -0.41 -36.20 1.56
CA VAL A 469 -1.26 -36.36 2.73
C VAL A 469 -2.04 -37.66 2.68
N ASN A 470 -2.16 -38.33 3.83
CA ASN A 470 -2.98 -39.52 3.98
C ASN A 470 -4.45 -39.14 4.19
N SER A 471 -5.17 -38.93 3.12
CA SER A 471 -6.58 -38.60 3.11
C SER A 471 -7.42 -39.83 2.80
N TYR A 472 -8.46 -40.07 3.55
CA TYR A 472 -9.26 -41.28 3.51
C TYR A 472 -10.74 -41.01 3.48
N CYS A 473 -11.45 -41.69 2.62
CA CYS A 473 -12.89 -41.67 2.58
C CYS A 473 -13.49 -42.79 3.43
N ASN A 474 -14.13 -42.48 4.52
CA ASN A 474 -14.74 -43.47 5.39
C ASN A 474 -15.94 -44.19 4.75
N ASN A 475 -16.64 -43.52 3.82
CA ASN A 475 -17.79 -44.10 3.14
C ASN A 475 -17.40 -45.12 2.06
N CYS A 476 -16.32 -44.86 1.32
CA CYS A 476 -15.87 -45.74 0.24
C CYS A 476 -14.70 -46.64 0.65
N ASP A 477 -14.23 -46.53 1.88
CA ASP A 477 -13.12 -47.29 2.47
C ASP A 477 -11.83 -47.23 1.62
N LYS A 478 -11.49 -46.05 1.10
CA LYS A 478 -10.32 -45.88 0.24
C LYS A 478 -9.57 -44.57 0.46
N TYR A 479 -8.30 -44.56 0.04
CA TYR A 479 -7.48 -43.36 0.00
C TYR A 479 -7.87 -42.47 -1.14
N GLU A 480 -7.88 -41.18 -0.86
CA GLU A 480 -8.11 -40.15 -1.83
C GLU A 480 -7.00 -39.11 -1.80
N LEU A 481 -6.76 -38.49 -2.93
CA LEU A 481 -5.75 -37.43 -3.08
C LEU A 481 -6.37 -36.04 -3.02
N LYS A 482 -7.67 -35.97 -2.76
CA LYS A 482 -8.46 -34.74 -2.70
C LYS A 482 -9.18 -34.62 -1.36
N SER A 483 -9.58 -33.43 -1.00
CA SER A 483 -10.38 -33.17 0.21
C SER A 483 -11.81 -33.75 0.15
N LYS A 484 -12.23 -34.18 -1.04
CA LYS A 484 -13.49 -34.86 -1.26
C LYS A 484 -13.26 -36.16 -2.03
N CYS A 485 -14.01 -37.19 -1.70
CA CYS A 485 -13.95 -38.46 -2.39
C CYS A 485 -14.49 -38.33 -3.82
N GLU A 486 -13.74 -38.84 -4.79
CA GLU A 486 -14.15 -38.81 -6.20
C GLU A 486 -15.38 -39.70 -6.50
N THR A 487 -15.65 -40.70 -5.67
CA THR A 487 -16.76 -41.64 -5.88
C THR A 487 -18.06 -41.16 -5.21
N CYS A 488 -18.01 -40.71 -3.96
CA CYS A 488 -19.22 -40.37 -3.18
C CYS A 488 -19.34 -38.89 -2.85
N ASN A 489 -18.35 -38.07 -3.26
CA ASN A 489 -18.26 -36.65 -3.00
C ASN A 489 -18.25 -36.23 -1.50
N ASN A 490 -18.16 -37.19 -0.58
CA ASN A 490 -18.07 -36.92 0.85
C ASN A 490 -16.68 -36.37 1.21
N PRO A 491 -16.59 -35.52 2.28
CA PRO A 491 -15.32 -35.06 2.80
C PRO A 491 -14.41 -36.22 3.19
N THR A 492 -13.13 -36.08 2.97
CA THR A 492 -12.10 -37.04 3.38
C THR A 492 -11.48 -36.63 4.70
N GLU A 493 -11.01 -37.59 5.49
CA GLU A 493 -10.37 -37.36 6.78
C GLU A 493 -8.87 -37.65 6.73
N TYR A 494 -8.08 -36.91 7.51
CA TYR A 494 -6.67 -37.17 7.65
C TYR A 494 -6.41 -38.38 8.57
N ARG A 495 -5.78 -39.41 8.06
CA ARG A 495 -5.36 -40.59 8.85
C ARG A 495 -3.86 -40.58 9.11
N LYS A 496 -3.49 -40.92 10.34
CA LYS A 496 -2.11 -41.05 10.76
C LYS A 496 -1.61 -42.46 10.38
N LEU A 497 -0.46 -42.54 9.71
CA LEU A 497 0.18 -43.78 9.28
C LEU A 497 1.50 -43.98 10.04
N CYS A 498 1.72 -45.16 10.53
CA CYS A 498 3.03 -45.51 11.06
C CYS A 498 4.02 -45.78 9.91
N PRO A 499 5.15 -45.06 9.78
CA PRO A 499 6.06 -45.19 8.65
C PRO A 499 6.75 -46.57 8.63
N ARG A 500 6.82 -47.29 9.77
CA ARG A 500 7.48 -48.61 9.87
C ARG A 500 6.52 -49.75 9.57
N CYS A 501 5.39 -49.88 10.27
CA CYS A 501 4.46 -50.99 10.05
C CYS A 501 3.38 -50.67 9.00
N ARG A 502 3.33 -49.45 8.49
CA ARG A 502 2.36 -48.95 7.48
C ARG A 502 0.90 -49.17 7.86
N GLN A 503 0.62 -49.21 9.17
CA GLN A 503 -0.76 -49.35 9.68
C GLN A 503 -1.27 -47.99 10.17
N PHE A 504 -2.55 -47.76 10.02
CA PHE A 504 -3.20 -46.60 10.56
C PHE A 504 -3.28 -46.62 12.08
N ARG A 505 -3.15 -45.47 12.68
CA ARG A 505 -3.21 -45.26 14.11
C ARG A 505 -3.95 -43.93 14.38
N GLU A 506 -4.73 -43.93 15.41
CA GLU A 506 -5.33 -42.69 15.91
C GLU A 506 -4.32 -41.88 16.74
N GLU A 507 -3.39 -42.57 17.34
CA GLU A 507 -2.38 -42.00 18.22
C GLU A 507 -1.19 -41.42 17.44
N TRP A 508 -0.57 -40.39 17.99
CA TRP A 508 0.65 -39.80 17.43
C TRP A 508 1.88 -40.67 17.56
N ARG A 509 1.81 -41.75 18.35
CA ARG A 509 2.88 -42.73 18.52
C ARG A 509 2.37 -44.14 18.32
N CYS A 510 2.93 -44.85 17.38
CA CYS A 510 2.52 -46.22 17.08
C CYS A 510 2.73 -47.13 18.29
N PRO A 511 1.67 -47.79 18.84
CA PRO A 511 1.82 -48.65 19.99
C PRO A 511 2.72 -49.84 19.73
N LYS A 512 2.76 -50.35 18.49
CA LYS A 512 3.61 -51.51 18.09
C LYS A 512 5.06 -51.11 17.85
N CYS A 513 5.30 -50.05 17.09
CA CYS A 513 6.64 -49.69 16.63
C CYS A 513 7.31 -48.62 17.50
N LYS A 514 6.57 -48.01 18.41
CA LYS A 514 7.02 -46.89 19.30
C LYS A 514 7.56 -45.67 18.55
N ILE A 515 7.28 -45.51 17.24
CA ILE A 515 7.69 -44.40 16.40
C ILE A 515 6.52 -43.43 16.23
N GLN A 516 6.82 -42.17 15.96
CA GLN A 516 5.84 -41.13 15.66
C GLN A 516 5.09 -41.49 14.36
N THR A 517 3.77 -41.40 14.40
CA THR A 517 2.90 -41.55 13.23
C THR A 517 2.89 -40.27 12.42
N GLN A 518 2.66 -40.38 11.12
CA GLN A 518 2.67 -39.28 10.17
C GLN A 518 1.31 -39.15 9.46
N THR A 519 0.87 -37.93 9.21
CA THR A 519 -0.35 -37.68 8.43
C THR A 519 -0.10 -37.66 6.92
N HIS A 520 1.12 -37.91 6.52
CA HIS A 520 1.54 -38.01 5.12
C HIS A 520 2.33 -39.32 4.90
N GLY A 521 2.44 -39.73 3.67
CA GLY A 521 3.17 -40.92 3.29
C GLY A 521 3.52 -40.95 1.81
N ASN A 522 4.31 -41.98 1.43
CA ASN A 522 4.67 -42.17 0.04
C ASN A 522 3.59 -42.98 -0.66
N HIS A 523 2.96 -42.42 -1.67
CA HIS A 523 1.89 -43.06 -2.44
C HIS A 523 2.29 -43.32 -3.88
N GLN A 524 1.84 -44.46 -4.41
CA GLN A 524 1.94 -44.75 -5.84
C GLN A 524 0.75 -44.08 -6.54
N PHE A 525 1.04 -43.18 -7.46
CA PHE A 525 0.04 -42.37 -8.15
C PHE A 525 0.11 -42.55 -9.66
N ASN A 526 -1.03 -42.80 -10.30
CA ASN A 526 -1.09 -42.94 -11.75
C ASN A 526 -1.19 -41.59 -12.43
N LEU A 527 -0.06 -40.92 -12.64
CA LEU A 527 0.04 -39.59 -13.23
C LEU A 527 -0.51 -39.57 -14.66
N LYS A 528 -0.31 -40.64 -15.44
CA LYS A 528 -0.81 -40.71 -16.82
C LYS A 528 -2.33 -40.64 -16.89
N SER A 529 -3.00 -41.43 -16.06
CA SER A 529 -4.46 -41.44 -15.99
C SER A 529 -5.03 -40.10 -15.54
N GLU A 530 -4.44 -39.49 -14.51
CA GLU A 530 -4.87 -38.17 -14.02
C GLU A 530 -4.65 -37.07 -15.05
N LEU A 531 -3.55 -37.11 -15.79
CA LEU A 531 -3.28 -36.16 -16.85
C LEU A 531 -4.28 -36.31 -17.99
N GLU A 532 -4.60 -37.53 -18.45
CA GLU A 532 -5.60 -37.75 -19.50
C GLU A 532 -7.01 -37.35 -19.06
N ASN A 533 -7.38 -37.62 -17.82
CA ASN A 533 -8.65 -37.14 -17.25
C ASN A 533 -8.73 -35.60 -17.27
N SER A 534 -7.64 -34.98 -16.84
CA SER A 534 -7.55 -33.50 -16.80
C SER A 534 -7.58 -32.90 -18.22
N ILE A 535 -6.91 -33.53 -19.22
CA ILE A 535 -6.96 -33.12 -20.62
C ILE A 535 -8.39 -33.20 -21.19
N ASN A 536 -9.09 -34.31 -20.89
CA ASN A 536 -10.47 -34.49 -21.35
C ASN A 536 -11.41 -33.46 -20.71
N GLN A 537 -11.18 -33.09 -19.46
CA GLN A 537 -11.99 -32.11 -18.75
C GLN A 537 -11.82 -30.71 -19.34
N VAL A 538 -10.57 -30.25 -19.56
CA VAL A 538 -10.29 -28.89 -20.07
C VAL A 538 -10.20 -28.82 -21.59
N LYS A 539 -10.30 -29.96 -22.28
CA LYS A 539 -10.22 -30.08 -23.76
C LYS A 539 -8.96 -29.44 -24.34
N TYR A 540 -7.85 -29.54 -23.61
CA TYR A 540 -6.56 -28.97 -24.00
C TYR A 540 -5.42 -29.93 -23.72
N ARG A 541 -4.56 -30.19 -24.71
CA ARG A 541 -3.34 -31.00 -24.58
C ARG A 541 -2.13 -30.09 -24.45
N PRO A 542 -1.33 -30.22 -23.37
CA PRO A 542 -0.25 -29.30 -23.10
C PRO A 542 0.91 -29.43 -24.08
N SER A 543 1.58 -28.32 -24.37
CA SER A 543 2.87 -28.29 -25.06
C SER A 543 4.01 -28.52 -24.08
N ALA A 544 5.08 -29.21 -24.51
CA ALA A 544 6.26 -29.38 -23.70
C ALA A 544 7.14 -28.11 -23.63
N PRO A 545 7.75 -27.79 -22.49
CA PRO A 545 7.62 -28.51 -21.21
C PRO A 545 6.37 -28.06 -20.42
N PHE A 546 5.66 -29.03 -19.83
CA PHE A 546 4.61 -28.79 -18.86
C PHE A 546 5.17 -29.06 -17.46
N LYS A 547 5.47 -28.00 -16.72
CA LYS A 547 6.29 -28.07 -15.51
C LYS A 547 5.49 -28.19 -14.23
N GLY A 548 5.85 -29.19 -13.42
CA GLY A 548 5.41 -29.38 -12.04
C GLY A 548 6.47 -28.99 -11.01
N VAL A 549 6.25 -29.33 -9.76
CA VAL A 549 7.20 -29.13 -8.66
C VAL A 549 7.84 -30.45 -8.24
N GLU A 550 9.07 -30.38 -7.72
CA GLU A 550 9.70 -31.60 -7.19
C GLU A 550 8.97 -32.13 -5.97
N LYS A 551 8.65 -31.20 -5.03
CA LYS A 551 7.93 -31.52 -3.78
C LYS A 551 6.99 -30.37 -3.42
N LEU A 552 5.94 -30.68 -2.66
CA LEU A 552 5.12 -29.67 -2.03
C LEU A 552 5.89 -28.99 -0.88
N GLY A 553 5.63 -27.71 -0.66
CA GLY A 553 6.24 -26.96 0.45
C GLY A 553 5.79 -27.44 1.84
N ASN A 554 4.70 -28.22 1.90
CA ASN A 554 4.22 -28.88 3.11
C ASN A 554 3.60 -30.23 2.71
N GLU A 555 4.07 -31.30 3.32
CA GLU A 555 3.67 -32.68 3.01
C GLU A 555 2.25 -33.03 3.43
N VAL A 556 1.62 -32.23 4.27
CA VAL A 556 0.22 -32.40 4.69
C VAL A 556 -0.79 -31.65 3.80
N LYS A 557 -0.33 -30.99 2.74
CA LYS A 557 -1.21 -30.33 1.77
C LYS A 557 -1.62 -31.28 0.65
N PHE A 558 -2.81 -31.02 0.11
CA PHE A 558 -3.23 -31.63 -1.14
C PHE A 558 -2.47 -31.04 -2.32
N PRO A 559 -2.16 -31.85 -3.34
CA PRO A 559 -1.64 -31.33 -4.59
C PRO A 559 -2.70 -30.48 -5.29
N GLU A 560 -2.27 -29.52 -6.07
CA GLU A 560 -3.17 -28.76 -6.93
C GLU A 560 -3.69 -29.69 -8.05
N PRO A 561 -4.97 -29.59 -8.45
CA PRO A 561 -5.48 -30.31 -9.60
C PRO A 561 -4.69 -29.99 -10.87
N LEU A 562 -4.34 -31.00 -11.67
CA LEU A 562 -3.61 -30.83 -12.93
C LEU A 562 -4.35 -29.97 -13.94
N THR A 563 -5.67 -29.93 -13.88
CA THR A 563 -6.51 -29.04 -14.70
C THR A 563 -6.10 -27.57 -14.62
N LYS A 564 -5.78 -27.06 -13.41
CA LYS A 564 -5.30 -25.68 -13.24
C LYS A 564 -3.93 -25.46 -13.91
N GLY A 565 -3.04 -26.44 -13.78
CA GLY A 565 -1.74 -26.39 -14.45
C GLY A 565 -1.87 -26.41 -15.97
N LEU A 566 -2.76 -27.25 -16.51
CA LEU A 566 -3.05 -27.31 -17.95
C LEU A 566 -3.58 -25.97 -18.49
N LEU A 567 -4.50 -25.34 -17.78
CA LEU A 567 -5.03 -24.03 -18.17
C LEU A 567 -3.94 -22.95 -18.12
N ARG A 568 -3.05 -22.98 -17.12
CA ARG A 568 -1.90 -22.06 -17.11
C ARG A 568 -0.95 -22.29 -18.27
N ASN A 569 -0.67 -23.55 -18.62
CA ASN A 569 0.14 -23.89 -19.80
C ASN A 569 -0.55 -23.37 -21.09
N LYS A 570 -1.88 -23.54 -21.24
CA LYS A 570 -2.68 -23.02 -22.36
C LYS A 570 -2.48 -21.51 -22.53
N TYR A 571 -2.54 -20.76 -21.44
CA TYR A 571 -2.48 -19.29 -21.47
C TYR A 571 -1.08 -18.72 -21.20
N LYS A 572 -0.03 -19.56 -21.20
CA LYS A 572 1.36 -19.17 -20.94
C LYS A 572 1.53 -18.41 -19.61
N LEU A 573 0.85 -18.88 -18.58
CA LEU A 573 0.90 -18.35 -17.22
C LEU A 573 1.77 -19.25 -16.34
N SER A 574 2.44 -18.64 -15.35
CA SER A 574 3.23 -19.36 -14.35
C SER A 574 2.70 -19.07 -12.95
N THR A 575 2.92 -20.00 -12.03
CA THR A 575 2.50 -19.79 -10.65
C THR A 575 3.57 -19.07 -9.83
N TYR A 576 3.12 -18.36 -8.78
CA TYR A 576 3.96 -17.99 -7.66
C TYR A 576 3.97 -19.11 -6.61
N ARG A 577 4.73 -18.96 -5.52
CA ARG A 577 4.94 -20.01 -4.51
C ARG A 577 3.67 -20.52 -3.82
N ASP A 578 2.64 -19.70 -3.78
CA ASP A 578 1.34 -19.97 -3.16
C ASP A 578 0.27 -20.44 -4.15
N ALA A 579 0.68 -20.84 -5.35
CA ALA A 579 -0.20 -21.23 -6.46
C ALA A 579 -1.03 -20.07 -7.07
N THR A 580 -0.79 -18.84 -6.67
CA THR A 580 -1.42 -17.67 -7.30
C THR A 580 -0.70 -17.25 -8.57
N ILE A 581 -1.42 -16.61 -9.48
CA ILE A 581 -0.83 -15.88 -10.61
C ILE A 581 -0.61 -14.45 -10.13
N ARG A 582 0.64 -13.99 -10.16
CA ARG A 582 1.01 -12.63 -9.74
C ARG A 582 1.70 -11.90 -10.88
N TYR A 583 1.29 -10.67 -11.08
CA TYR A 583 1.86 -9.80 -12.09
C TYR A 583 2.14 -8.43 -11.46
N ASP A 584 3.39 -7.96 -11.58
CA ASP A 584 3.75 -6.60 -11.17
C ASP A 584 3.34 -5.65 -12.29
N VAL A 585 2.49 -4.70 -11.96
CA VAL A 585 1.98 -3.71 -12.90
C VAL A 585 2.36 -2.33 -12.40
N THR A 586 2.92 -1.51 -13.28
CA THR A 586 3.14 -0.10 -13.03
C THR A 586 2.00 0.69 -13.65
N ASN A 587 1.38 1.55 -12.87
CA ASN A 587 0.36 2.48 -13.34
C ASN A 587 1.02 3.83 -13.66
N ALA A 588 0.64 4.45 -14.76
CA ALA A 588 0.97 5.84 -15.01
C ALA A 588 -0.05 6.75 -14.30
N PRO A 589 0.41 7.78 -13.58
CA PRO A 589 -0.47 8.71 -12.87
C PRO A 589 -1.12 9.70 -13.85
N LEU A 590 -2.09 9.23 -14.61
CA LEU A 590 -2.89 10.04 -15.52
C LEU A 590 -4.32 10.09 -15.02
N THR A 591 -4.88 11.30 -14.91
CA THR A 591 -6.26 11.53 -14.48
C THR A 591 -7.12 12.14 -15.55
N HIS A 592 -6.53 12.73 -16.57
CA HIS A 592 -7.22 13.43 -17.63
C HIS A 592 -6.68 12.98 -19.00
N ALA A 593 -7.53 12.89 -19.97
CA ALA A 593 -7.17 12.55 -21.34
C ALA A 593 -8.08 13.26 -22.33
N SER A 594 -7.68 13.31 -23.59
CA SER A 594 -8.58 13.64 -24.71
C SER A 594 -8.73 12.44 -25.63
N SER A 595 -9.80 12.40 -26.39
CA SER A 595 -10.08 11.36 -27.39
C SER A 595 -8.88 11.15 -28.33
N ARG A 596 -8.28 12.24 -28.78
CA ARG A 596 -7.09 12.22 -29.64
C ARG A 596 -5.86 11.60 -28.94
N MET A 597 -5.63 11.91 -27.66
CA MET A 597 -4.48 11.38 -26.93
C MET A 597 -4.51 9.86 -26.81
N ILE A 598 -5.69 9.29 -26.59
CA ILE A 598 -5.86 7.84 -26.41
C ILE A 598 -6.30 7.13 -27.68
N ASN A 599 -6.34 7.85 -28.81
CA ASN A 599 -6.71 7.31 -30.13
C ASN A 599 -8.03 6.51 -30.11
N THR A 600 -9.05 7.07 -29.48
CA THR A 600 -10.37 6.42 -29.32
C THR A 600 -11.47 7.36 -29.76
N SER A 601 -12.46 6.87 -30.47
CA SER A 601 -13.56 7.69 -30.94
C SER A 601 -14.46 8.18 -29.80
N ILE A 602 -15.00 9.38 -29.94
CA ILE A 602 -15.96 9.97 -29.01
C ILE A 602 -17.17 9.06 -28.80
N LYS A 603 -17.64 8.40 -29.88
CA LYS A 603 -18.74 7.45 -29.79
C LYS A 603 -18.42 6.32 -28.77
N LYS A 604 -17.24 5.73 -28.85
CA LYS A 604 -16.84 4.68 -27.94
C LYS A 604 -16.67 5.20 -26.50
N LEU A 605 -16.14 6.41 -26.33
CA LEU A 605 -16.04 7.03 -25.02
C LEU A 605 -17.42 7.24 -24.39
N ASN A 606 -18.39 7.72 -25.16
CA ASN A 606 -19.77 7.86 -24.70
C ASN A 606 -20.40 6.51 -24.31
N GLU A 607 -20.14 5.44 -25.10
CA GLU A 607 -20.57 4.08 -24.77
C GLU A 607 -19.96 3.56 -23.45
N LEU A 608 -18.76 4.00 -23.12
CA LEU A 608 -18.06 3.66 -21.87
C LEU A 608 -18.43 4.61 -20.71
N GLY A 609 -19.30 5.58 -20.92
CA GLY A 609 -19.83 6.48 -19.90
C GLY A 609 -19.16 7.87 -19.84
N TYR A 610 -18.15 8.14 -20.67
CA TYR A 610 -17.49 9.46 -20.74
C TYR A 610 -18.27 10.38 -21.67
N THR A 611 -19.22 11.12 -21.11
CA THR A 611 -20.17 11.94 -21.87
C THR A 611 -19.90 13.44 -21.82
N HIS A 612 -19.10 13.91 -20.85
CA HIS A 612 -18.82 15.32 -20.62
C HIS A 612 -17.32 15.58 -20.45
N ASP A 613 -16.90 16.78 -20.78
CA ASP A 613 -15.54 17.26 -20.55
C ASP A 613 -15.37 17.85 -19.12
N ILE A 614 -14.16 18.31 -18.78
CA ILE A 614 -13.83 18.94 -17.49
C ILE A 614 -14.59 20.25 -17.21
N HIS A 615 -15.28 20.78 -18.19
CA HIS A 615 -16.11 21.98 -18.09
C HIS A 615 -17.61 21.66 -18.13
N ASP A 616 -17.96 20.39 -17.94
CA ASP A 616 -19.34 19.88 -17.95
C ASP A 616 -20.08 20.12 -19.28
N LYS A 617 -19.31 20.19 -20.40
CA LYS A 617 -19.85 20.27 -21.75
C LYS A 617 -19.91 18.89 -22.39
N PRO A 618 -20.94 18.60 -23.22
CA PRO A 618 -20.98 17.34 -23.95
C PRO A 618 -19.70 17.09 -24.73
N LEU A 619 -19.25 15.82 -24.73
CA LEU A 619 -18.03 15.41 -25.42
C LEU A 619 -18.33 15.25 -26.92
N GLU A 620 -17.97 16.25 -27.72
CA GLU A 620 -18.23 16.33 -29.17
C GLU A 620 -16.95 16.47 -29.99
N ASN A 621 -15.87 16.98 -29.40
CA ASN A 621 -14.60 17.26 -30.07
C ASN A 621 -13.47 16.39 -29.52
N GLU A 622 -12.61 15.89 -30.39
CA GLU A 622 -11.48 15.02 -30.02
C GLU A 622 -10.42 15.68 -29.11
N ASP A 623 -10.39 17.01 -29.07
CA ASP A 623 -9.46 17.78 -28.25
C ASP A 623 -10.02 18.13 -26.87
N GLN A 624 -11.31 17.88 -26.62
CA GLN A 624 -11.89 18.09 -25.29
C GLN A 624 -11.24 17.13 -24.28
N ILE A 625 -10.89 17.70 -23.14
CA ILE A 625 -10.27 16.97 -22.05
C ILE A 625 -11.38 16.45 -21.14
N PHE A 626 -11.39 15.16 -20.86
CA PHE A 626 -12.27 14.53 -19.89
C PHE A 626 -11.46 13.95 -18.74
N GLU A 627 -12.08 13.82 -17.58
CA GLU A 627 -11.49 13.20 -16.39
C GLU A 627 -11.74 11.69 -16.43
N LEU A 628 -10.69 10.91 -16.18
CA LEU A 628 -10.79 9.45 -16.07
C LEU A 628 -11.55 9.08 -14.79
N PHE A 629 -12.43 8.10 -14.90
CA PHE A 629 -13.07 7.54 -13.72
C PHE A 629 -12.04 6.96 -12.74
N ILE A 630 -12.34 7.03 -11.45
CA ILE A 630 -11.44 6.56 -10.39
C ILE A 630 -10.97 5.12 -10.58
N GLN A 631 -11.82 4.26 -11.13
CA GLN A 631 -11.51 2.86 -11.41
C GLN A 631 -10.64 2.65 -12.65
N ASP A 632 -10.54 3.65 -13.52
CA ASP A 632 -9.81 3.53 -14.77
C ASP A 632 -8.36 3.93 -14.59
N ILE A 633 -7.48 3.07 -15.07
CA ILE A 633 -6.04 3.19 -14.84
C ILE A 633 -5.26 3.02 -16.14
N VAL A 634 -4.13 3.70 -16.21
CA VAL A 634 -3.18 3.56 -17.32
C VAL A 634 -2.13 2.52 -16.96
N ILE A 635 -2.07 1.43 -17.70
CA ILE A 635 -1.12 0.34 -17.48
C ILE A 635 -0.30 0.08 -18.74
N PRO A 636 0.92 -0.52 -18.60
CA PRO A 636 1.69 -0.96 -19.75
C PRO A 636 0.93 -1.99 -20.60
N LYS A 637 1.12 -1.94 -21.92
CA LYS A 637 0.47 -2.86 -22.86
C LYS A 637 0.69 -4.33 -22.52
N GLU A 638 1.91 -4.70 -22.14
CA GLU A 638 2.25 -6.07 -21.74
C GLU A 638 1.47 -6.53 -20.49
N ALA A 639 1.14 -5.59 -19.60
CA ALA A 639 0.29 -5.88 -18.44
C ALA A 639 -1.17 -6.12 -18.89
N GLY A 640 -1.69 -5.33 -19.83
CA GLY A 640 -3.00 -5.54 -20.43
C GLY A 640 -3.13 -6.92 -21.07
N GLU A 641 -2.16 -7.31 -21.90
CA GLU A 641 -2.11 -8.65 -22.51
C GLU A 641 -2.07 -9.77 -21.46
N ALA A 642 -1.33 -9.57 -20.37
CA ALA A 642 -1.29 -10.55 -19.27
C ALA A 642 -2.64 -10.66 -18.56
N LEU A 643 -3.31 -9.55 -18.32
CA LEU A 643 -4.65 -9.53 -17.71
C LEU A 643 -5.68 -10.24 -18.58
N ILE A 644 -5.65 -10.06 -19.91
CA ILE A 644 -6.51 -10.80 -20.85
C ILE A 644 -6.29 -12.31 -20.71
N ARG A 645 -5.03 -12.75 -20.69
CA ARG A 645 -4.72 -14.19 -20.53
C ARG A 645 -5.20 -14.73 -19.18
N ILE A 646 -5.07 -13.94 -18.11
CA ILE A 646 -5.56 -14.31 -16.79
C ILE A 646 -7.09 -14.39 -16.76
N SER A 647 -7.77 -13.48 -17.42
CA SER A 647 -9.23 -13.47 -17.49
C SER A 647 -9.77 -14.67 -18.29
N LYS A 648 -9.17 -14.99 -19.45
CA LYS A 648 -9.48 -16.22 -20.20
C LYS A 648 -9.19 -17.49 -19.40
N PHE A 649 -8.08 -17.52 -18.66
CA PHE A 649 -7.78 -18.60 -17.73
C PHE A 649 -8.87 -18.73 -16.65
N THR A 650 -9.35 -17.61 -16.12
CA THR A 650 -10.41 -17.60 -15.10
C THR A 650 -11.72 -18.12 -15.67
N ASP A 651 -12.11 -17.68 -16.85
CA ASP A 651 -13.33 -18.16 -17.50
C ASP A 651 -13.29 -19.66 -17.80
N ASP A 652 -12.18 -20.16 -18.33
CA ASP A 652 -11.99 -21.60 -18.54
C ASP A 652 -11.96 -22.37 -17.20
N LEU A 653 -11.40 -21.80 -16.15
CA LEU A 653 -11.39 -22.39 -14.83
C LEU A 653 -12.81 -22.49 -14.26
N LEU A 654 -13.61 -21.43 -14.39
CA LEU A 654 -15.01 -21.41 -13.97
C LEU A 654 -15.82 -22.47 -14.73
N THR A 655 -15.73 -22.47 -16.05
CA THR A 655 -16.55 -23.36 -16.89
C THR A 655 -16.12 -24.81 -16.84
N HIS A 656 -14.82 -25.10 -17.00
CA HIS A 656 -14.34 -26.48 -17.13
C HIS A 656 -14.07 -27.18 -15.80
N VAL A 657 -13.72 -26.44 -14.74
CA VAL A 657 -13.35 -27.03 -13.46
C VAL A 657 -14.45 -26.88 -12.43
N TYR A 658 -15.04 -25.71 -12.32
CA TYR A 658 -16.08 -25.42 -11.31
C TYR A 658 -17.52 -25.58 -11.81
N GLN A 659 -17.72 -25.74 -13.13
CA GLN A 659 -19.03 -25.85 -13.77
C GLN A 659 -19.92 -24.62 -13.48
N LEU A 660 -19.29 -23.45 -13.49
CA LEU A 660 -19.93 -22.14 -13.34
C LEU A 660 -19.91 -21.40 -14.69
N ASP A 661 -20.76 -20.40 -14.82
CA ASP A 661 -20.76 -19.54 -16.01
C ASP A 661 -19.47 -18.73 -16.10
N SER A 662 -19.03 -18.44 -17.32
CA SER A 662 -17.93 -17.52 -17.57
C SER A 662 -18.28 -16.11 -17.11
N TYR A 663 -17.29 -15.37 -16.61
CA TYR A 663 -17.49 -14.03 -16.08
C TYR A 663 -17.05 -12.93 -17.03
N TYR A 664 -15.85 -13.02 -17.60
CA TYR A 664 -15.26 -11.97 -18.42
C TYR A 664 -15.76 -11.96 -19.86
N ASN A 665 -16.03 -13.12 -20.45
CA ASN A 665 -16.59 -13.30 -21.81
C ASN A 665 -15.89 -12.50 -22.90
N PHE A 666 -14.54 -12.55 -22.94
CA PHE A 666 -13.78 -11.86 -23.98
C PHE A 666 -14.10 -12.37 -25.37
N THR A 667 -14.70 -11.53 -26.20
CA THR A 667 -14.87 -11.79 -27.63
C THR A 667 -13.60 -11.41 -28.38
N GLU A 668 -12.99 -12.38 -29.06
CA GLU A 668 -11.92 -12.09 -30.01
C GLU A 668 -12.56 -11.49 -31.27
N ASN A 669 -12.21 -10.25 -31.59
CA ASN A 669 -12.46 -9.76 -32.92
C ASN A 669 -11.55 -10.52 -33.90
N ASN A 670 -12.15 -11.40 -34.71
CA ASN A 670 -11.48 -12.25 -35.68
C ASN A 670 -10.88 -11.49 -36.88
N ASN A 671 -10.35 -10.30 -36.69
CA ASN A 671 -9.57 -9.63 -37.69
C ASN A 671 -8.14 -10.16 -37.71
N ILE A 672 -7.94 -11.16 -38.55
CA ILE A 672 -6.75 -12.01 -38.71
C ILE A 672 -5.46 -11.24 -39.09
N GLN A 673 -5.49 -9.95 -39.31
CA GLN A 673 -4.32 -9.17 -39.76
C GLN A 673 -3.61 -8.34 -38.70
N GLN A 674 -4.14 -8.22 -37.53
CA GLN A 674 -3.47 -7.55 -36.40
C GLN A 674 -3.72 -8.35 -35.11
N ASN A 675 -2.67 -8.79 -34.43
CA ASN A 675 -2.74 -9.37 -33.08
C ASN A 675 -3.25 -8.34 -32.04
N LYS A 676 -4.36 -7.67 -32.32
CA LYS A 676 -5.01 -6.73 -31.42
C LYS A 676 -6.11 -7.47 -30.68
N TYR A 677 -5.86 -7.68 -29.40
CA TYR A 677 -6.92 -8.02 -28.45
C TYR A 677 -7.67 -6.73 -28.11
N GLU A 678 -8.82 -6.51 -28.74
CA GLU A 678 -9.71 -5.43 -28.34
C GLU A 678 -10.54 -5.91 -27.16
N LEU A 679 -10.29 -5.31 -26.01
CA LEU A 679 -11.16 -5.42 -24.85
C LEU A 679 -12.32 -4.44 -25.05
N ASN A 680 -13.54 -4.87 -24.79
CA ASN A 680 -14.69 -3.96 -24.82
C ASN A 680 -14.52 -2.78 -23.85
N ASP A 681 -13.83 -3.01 -22.73
CA ASP A 681 -13.59 -2.01 -21.67
C ASP A 681 -12.30 -1.21 -21.88
N LEU A 682 -11.58 -1.38 -22.97
CA LEU A 682 -10.38 -0.61 -23.25
C LEU A 682 -10.74 0.80 -23.70
N LEU A 683 -10.37 1.81 -22.91
CA LEU A 683 -10.57 3.22 -23.28
C LEU A 683 -9.75 3.62 -24.50
N GLY A 684 -8.49 3.19 -24.57
CA GLY A 684 -7.60 3.49 -25.67
C GLY A 684 -6.14 3.21 -25.35
N GLU A 685 -5.25 3.57 -26.26
CA GLU A 685 -3.80 3.42 -26.11
C GLU A 685 -3.12 4.79 -26.25
N LEU A 686 -2.17 5.10 -25.35
CA LEU A 686 -1.37 6.32 -25.44
C LEU A 686 0.10 6.04 -25.13
N ILE A 687 0.95 6.93 -25.60
CA ILE A 687 2.39 6.91 -25.27
C ILE A 687 2.63 7.88 -24.14
N VAL A 688 3.15 7.39 -23.02
CA VAL A 688 3.49 8.22 -21.83
C VAL A 688 4.97 8.16 -21.53
N GLY A 689 5.52 9.30 -21.12
CA GLY A 689 6.83 9.36 -20.52
C GLY A 689 6.70 9.24 -18.99
N LEU A 690 7.39 8.28 -18.41
CA LEU A 690 7.36 8.05 -16.96
C LEU A 690 8.53 8.73 -16.26
N ALA A 691 8.23 9.62 -15.31
CA ALA A 691 9.25 10.15 -14.44
C ALA A 691 9.75 9.04 -13.46
N PRO A 692 11.05 8.97 -13.13
CA PRO A 692 12.15 9.87 -13.51
C PRO A 692 12.84 9.49 -14.83
N HIS A 693 12.34 8.52 -15.58
CA HIS A 693 12.99 8.00 -16.80
C HIS A 693 12.96 8.99 -17.97
N THR A 694 12.09 9.98 -17.91
CA THR A 694 12.02 11.08 -18.88
C THR A 694 13.06 12.15 -18.66
N SER A 695 13.66 12.22 -17.47
CA SER A 695 14.77 13.13 -17.25
C SER A 695 15.98 12.63 -18.04
N VAL A 696 16.53 13.50 -18.82
CA VAL A 696 17.61 13.21 -19.78
C VAL A 696 18.92 12.83 -19.07
N GLY A 697 19.05 13.21 -17.82
CA GLY A 697 20.19 12.85 -17.01
C GLY A 697 20.16 11.39 -16.61
N ARG A 698 20.96 10.59 -17.26
CA ARG A 698 21.31 9.27 -16.77
C ARG A 698 22.59 9.36 -15.96
N VAL A 699 22.47 9.09 -14.69
CA VAL A 699 23.65 8.96 -13.84
C VAL A 699 24.21 7.54 -13.97
#